data_5d7721875b80f44a2af28a1167df2c23
#
_entry.id   5d7721875b80f44a2af28a1167df2c23
#
_cell.length_a   1.000
_cell.length_b   1.000
_cell.length_c   1.000
_cell.angle_alpha   90.00
_cell.angle_beta   90.00
_cell.angle_gamma   90.00
#
_symmetry.space_group_name_H-M   'P 1'
#
loop_
_entity.id
_entity.type
_entity.pdbx_description
1 polymer ?
#
loop_
_entity_poly.entity_id
_entity_poly.type
_entity_poly.pdbx_seq_one_letter_code
_entity_poly.pdbx_strand_id
1 'polypeptide(L)'
;MVRVPERNLSPLLLLFLASVSVASGDELRVDYVRQSLTATYTHYQQFIEGVPVVGGERIESVDRDGHRFASQSLARRSEGRVIAAAVTPLAGELVYLNIEGQAIAARRVVIEEKPLQRYARYYDVTTGALLRSDPLFWSAQGQVFDPNPVAGLNMPALQDQNDSAAAVPEAAYSIVELSGLPASGMLIGPNVQIVDTDSPFTAHADASQSLMFDRSQPQFEEVNAYFHIDRSQRYMQSLGYTGARQTVGYSVPVDPHALSGSDNSFYVSLGGGEGALYFGDGGTDDAEDSDIMLHEYGHAIQDSIAPGVFGGSSASQSRATAEGWSDYWAFSSSYAATMASGRDPFCIGDWDARCWNDDSSQECGYPVGADCLRRVDGRKTMSDYVKTEVFGIEHRNGEIFSSAMREIFLALTAGDGFEQGKRLADTILLEATFGTPLKPTFASMARRLLDADARLTGGANARTICSAMTVRGVLAIGDCDQTPRGEVTWIPSADAGQPIANSLTAATTVNDSRPIDSTSVAVAIDGVPRGDLQIALIAPDGTRVALQNISGDRTAGVHTTYGVTTLSAEPLDALRGRSARGTWALAVTDTGGSGTGVLISWALVIRFAGDQPLTTRPLSVGERREIAAVAHAPGVNGTNFVSDVQIFNSSASTANVTVIFTPSGADGTTNFAAVKLEIAPLQVVALNDVVTAVMQTAGTGQLDFSGDVGNLIVSSRTYNSTSAGTFGQSIPSISPDEAIGGGDLTTVTLLRHNIDFRSNIGFAEVVGGSGTARFTFLDSAGNTVGTTDYPVVPFTHFQTALLMDAVRADVTMIGNGRIAAYGSVVDNHSGDGMYIPAARAFAMDRVVPAVHSPGLNGTFWRTDIWTTTGLATTLQEDVVPAQTLVPLFITAAIAGSRTWTTTDNGSCGEFIPVMPISGAIHAEESPLHLIGIEQSAARRTNIGVINVDRAAPVGIRVTVYDGAGRERGRFDQGIPPAQMFQIPLSTIAAGSLQNGRVTVEAFSAGGAAVAYASVVDNRSGD
;
A
#
# COMPACT_ATOMS: atom_id res chain seq x y z
N MET A 1 4.31 33.53 -28.72
CA MET A 1 3.00 33.92 -29.35
C MET A 1 2.63 32.92 -30.42
N VAL A 2 1.82 31.94 -30.06
CA VAL A 2 1.15 31.06 -31.05
C VAL A 2 -0.31 31.11 -30.68
N ARG A 3 -1.13 31.61 -31.60
CA ARG A 3 -2.59 31.65 -31.48
C ARG A 3 -3.17 30.26 -31.72
N VAL A 4 -3.91 29.74 -30.72
CA VAL A 4 -4.84 28.62 -30.92
C VAL A 4 -6.22 29.19 -31.26
N PRO A 5 -6.92 28.67 -32.25
CA PRO A 5 -8.19 29.22 -32.68
C PRO A 5 -9.32 28.85 -31.70
N GLU A 6 -10.07 29.85 -31.27
CA GLU A 6 -11.33 29.68 -30.55
C GLU A 6 -12.34 28.94 -31.44
N ARG A 7 -12.78 27.77 -31.01
CA ARG A 7 -13.99 27.14 -31.55
C ARG A 7 -15.17 27.50 -30.64
N ASN A 8 -16.11 28.20 -31.21
CA ASN A 8 -17.41 28.53 -30.66
C ASN A 8 -18.13 27.25 -30.17
N LEU A 9 -18.38 27.16 -28.88
CA LEU A 9 -19.30 26.20 -28.29
C LEU A 9 -20.64 26.90 -28.05
N SER A 10 -21.65 26.55 -28.84
CA SER A 10 -23.02 26.93 -28.60
C SER A 10 -23.55 26.34 -27.30
N PRO A 11 -24.29 27.09 -26.48
CA PRO A 11 -24.92 26.56 -25.29
C PRO A 11 -26.23 25.84 -25.67
N LEU A 12 -26.18 24.54 -25.88
CA LEU A 12 -27.36 23.67 -25.81
C LEU A 12 -27.44 23.01 -24.42
N LEU A 13 -27.91 23.80 -23.47
CA LEU A 13 -28.40 23.28 -22.19
C LEU A 13 -29.82 22.76 -22.40
N LEU A 14 -29.96 21.57 -23.00
CA LEU A 14 -31.20 20.81 -22.98
C LEU A 14 -31.30 20.09 -21.64
N LEU A 15 -32.14 20.59 -20.73
CA LEU A 15 -32.64 19.84 -19.60
C LEU A 15 -33.30 18.55 -20.09
N PHE A 16 -32.56 17.49 -20.18
CA PHE A 16 -33.14 16.14 -20.15
C PHE A 16 -33.34 15.77 -18.69
N LEU A 17 -34.57 15.95 -18.19
CA LEU A 17 -35.11 15.25 -17.03
C LEU A 17 -35.17 13.77 -17.40
N ALA A 18 -34.06 13.08 -17.34
CA ALA A 18 -34.04 11.64 -17.33
C ALA A 18 -34.32 11.17 -15.92
N SER A 19 -35.59 10.98 -15.57
CA SER A 19 -35.96 10.15 -14.42
C SER A 19 -35.46 8.74 -14.71
N VAL A 20 -34.34 8.37 -14.08
CA VAL A 20 -33.93 6.95 -14.04
C VAL A 20 -34.93 6.26 -13.14
N SER A 21 -35.76 5.39 -13.70
CA SER A 21 -36.75 4.59 -13.02
C SER A 21 -36.05 3.63 -12.02
N VAL A 22 -35.99 4.04 -10.77
CA VAL A 22 -35.84 3.14 -9.64
C VAL A 22 -37.22 2.67 -9.26
N ALA A 23 -37.39 1.54 -8.56
CA ALA A 23 -38.70 0.91 -8.28
C ALA A 23 -39.81 1.92 -7.97
N SER A 24 -41.06 1.64 -8.38
CA SER A 24 -42.19 2.57 -8.38
C SER A 24 -42.33 3.35 -7.05
N GLY A 25 -42.04 4.65 -7.07
CA GLY A 25 -42.14 5.56 -5.93
C GLY A 25 -40.83 6.21 -5.48
N ASP A 26 -39.70 5.79 -6.01
CA ASP A 26 -38.39 6.37 -5.71
C ASP A 26 -37.94 7.29 -6.86
N GLU A 27 -37.36 8.43 -6.53
CA GLU A 27 -36.81 9.37 -7.52
C GLU A 27 -35.44 9.89 -7.08
N LEU A 28 -34.58 10.17 -8.04
CA LEU A 28 -33.35 10.91 -7.86
C LEU A 28 -33.59 12.34 -8.32
N ARG A 29 -33.36 13.31 -7.44
CA ARG A 29 -33.41 14.73 -7.79
C ARG A 29 -32.01 15.29 -7.75
N VAL A 30 -31.72 16.20 -8.69
CA VAL A 30 -30.45 16.94 -8.64
C VAL A 30 -30.42 17.76 -7.36
N ASP A 31 -29.41 17.53 -6.54
CA ASP A 31 -29.14 18.28 -5.33
C ASP A 31 -28.28 19.51 -5.70
N TYR A 32 -27.14 19.27 -6.30
CA TYR A 32 -26.31 20.34 -6.87
C TYR A 32 -25.47 19.84 -8.04
N VAL A 33 -24.96 20.81 -8.83
CA VAL A 33 -24.00 20.56 -9.92
C VAL A 33 -22.76 21.42 -9.70
N ARG A 34 -21.58 20.82 -9.87
CA ARG A 34 -20.28 21.52 -9.81
C ARG A 34 -19.47 21.19 -11.06
N GLN A 35 -18.68 22.16 -11.49
CA GLN A 35 -17.74 21.98 -12.59
C GLN A 35 -16.32 22.01 -12.05
N SER A 36 -15.53 21.03 -12.42
CA SER A 36 -14.09 20.98 -12.18
C SER A 36 -13.31 21.36 -13.45
N LEU A 37 -11.99 21.29 -13.37
CA LEU A 37 -11.14 21.51 -14.54
C LEU A 37 -11.33 20.44 -15.62
N THR A 38 -11.76 19.25 -15.25
CA THR A 38 -11.82 18.07 -16.14
C THR A 38 -13.21 17.57 -16.44
N ALA A 39 -14.20 17.81 -15.56
CA ALA A 39 -15.53 17.24 -15.67
C ALA A 39 -16.62 18.13 -15.07
N THR A 40 -17.87 17.83 -15.42
CA THR A 40 -19.04 18.34 -14.72
C THR A 40 -19.60 17.22 -13.84
N TYR A 41 -19.81 17.50 -12.57
CA TYR A 41 -20.36 16.59 -11.58
C TYR A 41 -21.79 16.97 -11.25
N THR A 42 -22.71 16.02 -11.34
CA THR A 42 -24.10 16.18 -10.93
C THR A 42 -24.33 15.26 -9.73
N HIS A 43 -24.66 15.84 -8.59
CA HIS A 43 -25.03 15.14 -7.38
C HIS A 43 -26.54 15.01 -7.34
N TYR A 44 -27.01 13.80 -7.07
CA TYR A 44 -28.43 13.48 -6.94
C TYR A 44 -28.70 12.97 -5.54
N GLN A 45 -29.73 13.53 -4.91
CA GLN A 45 -30.32 13.02 -3.66
C GLN A 45 -31.43 12.03 -3.99
N GLN A 46 -31.42 10.88 -3.35
CA GLN A 46 -32.53 9.93 -3.43
C GLN A 46 -33.73 10.41 -2.60
N PHE A 47 -34.92 10.31 -3.19
CA PHE A 47 -36.18 10.51 -2.52
C PHE A 47 -37.03 9.25 -2.62
N ILE A 48 -37.71 8.92 -1.54
CA ILE A 48 -38.73 7.89 -1.48
C ILE A 48 -40.06 8.57 -1.12
N GLU A 49 -41.04 8.53 -2.03
CA GLU A 49 -42.33 9.24 -1.87
C GLU A 49 -42.16 10.75 -1.60
N GLY A 50 -41.17 11.36 -2.22
CA GLY A 50 -40.91 12.80 -2.08
C GLY A 50 -40.11 13.21 -0.84
N VAL A 51 -39.68 12.27 0.00
CA VAL A 51 -38.85 12.51 1.19
C VAL A 51 -37.38 12.13 0.89
N PRO A 52 -36.42 12.99 1.25
CA PRO A 52 -35.01 12.69 1.03
C PRO A 52 -34.53 11.54 1.92
N VAL A 53 -33.73 10.63 1.34
CA VAL A 53 -33.10 9.51 2.06
C VAL A 53 -31.72 9.94 2.53
N VAL A 54 -31.51 10.09 3.82
CA VAL A 54 -30.20 10.45 4.38
C VAL A 54 -29.16 9.38 3.99
N GLY A 55 -28.09 9.78 3.29
CA GLY A 55 -27.07 8.88 2.75
C GLY A 55 -27.46 8.18 1.46
N GLY A 56 -28.62 8.48 0.88
CA GLY A 56 -29.03 8.01 -0.44
C GLY A 56 -28.63 9.01 -1.53
N GLU A 57 -27.51 8.77 -2.22
CA GLU A 57 -27.01 9.68 -3.25
C GLU A 57 -26.53 8.96 -4.51
N ARG A 58 -26.45 9.69 -5.58
CA ARG A 58 -25.75 9.31 -6.82
C ARG A 58 -24.96 10.50 -7.34
N ILE A 59 -23.73 10.28 -7.75
CA ILE A 59 -22.88 11.28 -8.39
C ILE A 59 -22.61 10.83 -9.80
N GLU A 60 -22.93 11.65 -10.76
CA GLU A 60 -22.57 11.43 -12.17
C GLU A 60 -21.57 12.47 -12.60
N SER A 61 -20.51 12.05 -13.28
CA SER A 61 -19.57 12.97 -13.93
C SER A 61 -19.55 12.77 -15.44
N VAL A 62 -19.41 13.87 -16.15
CA VAL A 62 -19.23 13.90 -17.60
C VAL A 62 -17.96 14.69 -17.88
N ASP A 63 -16.94 14.05 -18.46
CA ASP A 63 -15.69 14.69 -18.81
C ASP A 63 -15.81 15.50 -20.13
N ARG A 64 -14.71 16.14 -20.54
CA ARG A 64 -14.66 16.98 -21.74
C ARG A 64 -14.85 16.18 -23.05
N ASP A 65 -14.53 14.88 -23.02
CA ASP A 65 -14.64 13.97 -24.14
C ASP A 65 -16.00 13.27 -24.19
N GLY A 66 -16.88 13.55 -23.21
CA GLY A 66 -18.23 13.01 -23.09
C GLY A 66 -18.30 11.64 -22.41
N HIS A 67 -17.21 11.14 -21.84
CA HIS A 67 -17.25 9.90 -21.05
C HIS A 67 -18.02 10.14 -19.76
N ARG A 68 -18.81 9.14 -19.36
CA ARG A 68 -19.67 9.21 -18.18
C ARG A 68 -19.23 8.22 -17.13
N PHE A 69 -19.12 8.69 -15.92
CA PHE A 69 -18.86 7.86 -14.72
C PHE A 69 -19.97 8.10 -13.72
N ALA A 70 -20.30 7.07 -12.94
CA ALA A 70 -21.29 7.20 -11.87
C ALA A 70 -20.85 6.45 -10.62
N SER A 71 -21.07 7.08 -9.47
CA SER A 71 -20.95 6.49 -8.15
C SER A 71 -22.27 6.65 -7.41
N GLN A 72 -22.70 5.66 -6.62
CA GLN A 72 -23.99 5.77 -5.94
C GLN A 72 -24.01 4.99 -4.61
N SER A 73 -24.81 5.53 -3.67
CA SER A 73 -25.16 4.94 -2.38
C SER A 73 -26.67 5.04 -2.19
N LEU A 74 -27.42 4.13 -2.79
CA LEU A 74 -28.89 4.17 -2.79
C LEU A 74 -29.47 3.18 -1.76
N ALA A 75 -30.43 3.63 -0.97
CA ALA A 75 -31.18 2.82 -0.03
C ALA A 75 -32.37 2.13 -0.70
N ARG A 76 -32.68 0.89 -0.29
CA ARG A 76 -33.92 0.19 -0.69
C ARG A 76 -35.06 0.52 0.27
N ARG A 77 -36.24 0.59 -0.29
CA ARG A 77 -37.48 0.99 0.42
C ARG A 77 -37.85 0.03 1.56
N SER A 78 -38.24 0.62 2.72
CA SER A 78 -39.05 -0.03 3.73
C SER A 78 -40.28 0.88 4.03
N GLU A 79 -41.43 0.34 4.34
CA GLU A 79 -42.72 1.06 4.29
C GLU A 79 -42.90 2.12 5.37
N GLY A 80 -43.36 3.38 5.03
CA GLY A 80 -43.72 4.50 5.92
C GLY A 80 -43.91 5.90 5.26
N ARG A 81 -44.57 6.88 5.83
CA ARG A 81 -45.34 8.03 5.25
C ARG A 81 -44.66 9.44 5.26
N VAL A 82 -45.18 10.50 4.53
CA VAL A 82 -44.50 11.75 4.02
C VAL A 82 -45.29 13.08 4.17
N ILE A 83 -44.63 14.30 4.08
CA ILE A 83 -45.23 15.70 4.03
C ILE A 83 -44.34 16.79 3.32
N ALA A 84 -44.90 17.93 2.75
CA ALA A 84 -44.28 18.94 1.83
C ALA A 84 -44.55 20.46 2.04
N ALA A 85 -43.87 21.46 1.35
CA ALA A 85 -44.01 22.96 1.31
C ALA A 85 -43.39 23.81 0.14
N ALA A 86 -43.52 25.21 0.02
CA ALA A 86 -43.50 26.10 -1.20
C ALA A 86 -42.60 27.42 -1.20
N VAL A 87 -42.47 28.27 -2.29
CA VAL A 87 -41.50 29.34 -2.69
C VAL A 87 -42.02 30.63 -3.35
N THR A 88 -41.24 31.80 -3.44
CA THR A 88 -41.56 33.13 -4.13
C THR A 88 -40.34 34.05 -4.59
N PRO A 89 -40.48 35.18 -5.41
CA PRO A 89 -39.40 35.90 -6.20
C PRO A 89 -39.07 37.43 -6.02
N LEU A 90 -38.16 38.09 -6.78
CA LEU A 90 -37.29 39.31 -6.63
C LEU A 90 -37.59 40.62 -7.47
N ALA A 91 -36.93 41.82 -7.09
CA ALA A 91 -36.99 43.15 -7.74
C ALA A 91 -35.64 43.92 -7.83
N GLY A 92 -35.42 44.98 -8.67
CA GLY A 92 -34.21 45.83 -8.85
C GLY A 92 -34.30 46.93 -9.94
N GLU A 93 -33.27 47.84 -10.10
CA GLU A 93 -33.19 49.00 -11.01
C GLU A 93 -32.88 48.55 -12.46
N LEU A 94 -33.58 49.14 -13.47
CA LEU A 94 -33.32 48.81 -14.88
C LEU A 94 -32.13 49.64 -15.39
N VAL A 95 -31.15 48.96 -16.00
CA VAL A 95 -29.95 49.58 -16.60
C VAL A 95 -29.61 48.93 -17.94
N TYR A 96 -28.77 49.58 -18.75
CA TYR A 96 -28.14 48.99 -19.92
C TYR A 96 -26.67 48.74 -19.65
N LEU A 97 -26.23 47.51 -19.91
CA LEU A 97 -24.81 47.09 -19.82
C LEU A 97 -24.21 47.07 -21.24
N ASN A 98 -23.04 47.65 -21.36
CA ASN A 98 -22.24 47.47 -22.57
C ASN A 98 -21.44 46.19 -22.48
N ILE A 99 -21.84 45.16 -23.25
CA ILE A 99 -21.12 43.89 -23.33
C ILE A 99 -20.68 43.75 -24.78
N GLU A 100 -19.36 43.73 -25.02
CA GLU A 100 -18.76 43.62 -26.36
C GLU A 100 -19.31 44.61 -27.41
N GLY A 101 -19.63 45.81 -26.97
CA GLY A 101 -20.15 46.86 -27.83
C GLY A 101 -21.68 46.85 -28.05
N GLN A 102 -22.40 45.94 -27.40
CA GLN A 102 -23.85 45.88 -27.42
C GLN A 102 -24.46 46.37 -26.12
N ALA A 103 -25.52 47.17 -26.16
CA ALA A 103 -26.25 47.62 -25.00
C ALA A 103 -27.34 46.59 -24.61
N ILE A 104 -27.10 45.84 -23.54
CA ILE A 104 -28.03 44.82 -23.04
C ILE A 104 -28.82 45.37 -21.85
N ALA A 105 -30.15 45.26 -21.88
CA ALA A 105 -31.01 45.66 -20.78
C ALA A 105 -30.86 44.73 -19.58
N ALA A 106 -30.49 45.26 -18.43
CA ALA A 106 -30.23 44.50 -17.20
C ALA A 106 -30.89 45.17 -15.98
N ARG A 107 -31.21 44.39 -15.00
CA ARG A 107 -31.58 44.90 -13.64
C ARG A 107 -30.32 44.97 -12.79
N ARG A 108 -30.00 46.18 -12.36
CA ARG A 108 -28.97 46.44 -11.36
C ARG A 108 -29.58 46.28 -9.97
N VAL A 109 -29.02 45.41 -9.17
CA VAL A 109 -29.38 45.21 -7.79
C VAL A 109 -28.11 45.45 -6.96
N VAL A 110 -28.17 46.35 -6.01
CA VAL A 110 -27.19 46.40 -4.93
C VAL A 110 -27.67 45.44 -3.88
N ILE A 111 -26.98 44.31 -3.76
CA ILE A 111 -27.33 43.27 -2.77
C ILE A 111 -26.44 43.48 -1.57
N GLU A 112 -27.06 43.63 -0.42
CA GLU A 112 -26.46 43.49 0.88
C GLU A 112 -26.82 42.07 1.36
N GLU A 113 -25.94 41.10 1.17
CA GLU A 113 -26.20 39.67 1.46
C GLU A 113 -26.07 39.36 2.95
N LYS A 114 -25.28 40.14 3.65
CA LYS A 114 -25.18 40.22 5.12
C LYS A 114 -24.72 41.65 5.46
N PRO A 115 -24.79 42.08 6.73
CA PRO A 115 -24.29 43.41 7.07
C PRO A 115 -22.88 43.63 6.53
N LEU A 116 -22.72 44.66 5.68
CA LEU A 116 -21.48 45.18 5.10
C LEU A 116 -20.99 44.57 3.76
N GLN A 117 -21.71 43.65 3.12
CA GLN A 117 -21.37 43.15 1.78
C GLN A 117 -22.13 43.89 0.67
N ARG A 118 -21.44 44.71 -0.11
CA ARG A 118 -22.05 45.46 -1.22
C ARG A 118 -21.44 45.05 -2.55
N TYR A 119 -22.30 44.48 -3.42
CA TYR A 119 -22.02 44.18 -4.82
C TYR A 119 -23.04 44.88 -5.70
N ALA A 120 -22.61 45.52 -6.80
CA ALA A 120 -23.50 45.90 -7.88
C ALA A 120 -23.62 44.69 -8.85
N ARG A 121 -24.71 43.96 -8.75
CA ARG A 121 -25.01 42.83 -9.64
C ARG A 121 -26.01 43.24 -10.73
N TYR A 122 -25.78 42.74 -11.94
CA TYR A 122 -26.55 43.09 -13.12
C TYR A 122 -27.16 41.81 -13.70
N TYR A 123 -28.47 41.72 -13.69
CA TYR A 123 -29.23 40.60 -14.19
C TYR A 123 -29.95 40.92 -15.48
N ASP A 124 -29.89 40.04 -16.49
CA ASP A 124 -30.63 40.14 -17.71
C ASP A 124 -32.12 40.24 -17.47
N VAL A 125 -32.78 41.23 -18.04
CA VAL A 125 -34.23 41.52 -17.80
C VAL A 125 -35.15 40.46 -18.40
N THR A 126 -34.67 39.66 -19.36
CA THR A 126 -35.47 38.64 -20.06
C THR A 126 -35.28 37.24 -19.46
N THR A 127 -34.04 36.90 -19.08
CA THR A 127 -33.67 35.55 -18.62
C THR A 127 -33.44 35.45 -17.12
N GLY A 128 -33.25 36.60 -16.43
CA GLY A 128 -32.88 36.64 -15.02
C GLY A 128 -31.44 36.20 -14.73
N ALA A 129 -30.65 35.93 -15.78
CA ALA A 129 -29.27 35.52 -15.60
C ALA A 129 -28.37 36.66 -15.14
N LEU A 130 -27.42 36.37 -14.23
CA LEU A 130 -26.40 37.32 -13.82
C LEU A 130 -25.46 37.61 -15.00
N LEU A 131 -25.39 38.88 -15.44
CA LEU A 131 -24.55 39.33 -16.54
C LEU A 131 -23.21 39.88 -16.07
N ARG A 132 -23.18 40.53 -14.88
CA ARG A 132 -21.98 41.16 -14.34
C ARG A 132 -22.15 41.39 -12.84
N SER A 133 -21.01 41.32 -12.12
CA SER A 133 -20.89 41.73 -10.72
C SER A 133 -19.66 42.62 -10.57
N ASP A 134 -19.85 43.85 -10.10
CA ASP A 134 -18.78 44.84 -9.88
C ASP A 134 -18.49 44.94 -8.37
N PRO A 135 -17.29 44.54 -7.90
CA PRO A 135 -16.83 44.84 -6.55
C PRO A 135 -16.44 46.33 -6.47
N LEU A 136 -16.63 46.97 -5.33
CA LEU A 136 -16.30 48.39 -5.09
C LEU A 136 -15.09 48.49 -4.14
N PHE A 137 -13.91 47.90 -4.56
CA PHE A 137 -12.76 47.69 -3.66
C PHE A 137 -11.44 48.26 -4.21
N TRP A 138 -10.49 48.51 -3.32
CA TRP A 138 -9.16 49.10 -3.58
C TRP A 138 -8.06 48.16 -3.01
N SER A 139 -6.75 48.44 -3.25
CA SER A 139 -5.64 47.71 -2.61
C SER A 139 -4.99 48.58 -1.53
N ALA A 140 -4.56 47.94 -0.45
CA ALA A 140 -3.79 48.57 0.65
C ALA A 140 -2.56 47.72 0.97
N GLN A 141 -1.57 48.29 1.68
CA GLN A 141 -0.47 47.49 2.25
C GLN A 141 -0.76 47.19 3.71
N GLY A 142 -0.47 45.93 4.11
CA GLY A 142 -0.61 45.44 5.47
C GLY A 142 0.66 44.75 5.96
N GLN A 143 0.80 44.66 7.29
CA GLN A 143 1.85 43.92 7.95
C GLN A 143 1.29 42.57 8.43
N VAL A 144 2.01 41.48 8.14
CA VAL A 144 1.57 40.09 8.43
C VAL A 144 2.74 39.21 8.84
N PHE A 145 2.46 38.08 9.48
CA PHE A 145 3.38 36.95 9.51
C PHE A 145 3.23 36.09 8.25
N ASP A 146 4.32 35.50 7.72
CA ASP A 146 4.27 34.61 6.57
C ASP A 146 5.38 33.54 6.60
N PRO A 147 5.09 32.28 6.99
CA PRO A 147 3.78 31.76 7.45
C PRO A 147 3.43 32.10 8.90
N ASN A 148 4.39 32.09 9.80
CA ASN A 148 4.35 32.47 11.20
C ASN A 148 5.76 32.84 11.71
N PRO A 149 5.95 33.39 12.91
CA PRO A 149 7.28 33.84 13.37
C PRO A 149 8.31 32.72 13.50
N VAL A 150 7.90 31.55 13.96
CA VAL A 150 8.80 30.38 14.17
C VAL A 150 9.28 29.83 12.84
N ALA A 151 8.36 29.57 11.94
CA ALA A 151 8.65 29.01 10.62
C ALA A 151 9.37 30.03 9.72
N GLY A 152 8.91 31.28 9.68
CA GLY A 152 9.47 32.33 8.82
C GLY A 152 10.90 32.71 9.16
N LEU A 153 11.28 32.64 10.42
CA LEU A 153 12.64 33.01 10.89
C LEU A 153 13.53 31.80 11.25
N ASN A 154 12.97 30.56 11.23
CA ASN A 154 13.62 29.37 11.79
C ASN A 154 14.12 29.62 13.24
N MET A 155 13.25 30.15 14.06
CA MET A 155 13.55 30.49 15.46
C MET A 155 12.69 29.69 16.43
N PRO A 156 13.00 28.40 16.69
CA PRO A 156 12.17 27.49 17.50
C PRO A 156 12.11 27.88 19.00
N ALA A 157 12.83 28.85 19.43
CA ALA A 157 12.82 29.34 20.81
C ALA A 157 11.86 30.51 21.04
N LEU A 158 11.20 31.02 20.00
CA LEU A 158 10.19 32.09 20.16
C LEU A 158 9.01 31.56 20.96
N GLN A 159 8.40 32.38 21.76
CA GLN A 159 7.21 32.12 22.55
C GLN A 159 6.31 33.35 22.50
N ASP A 160 5.01 33.11 22.61
CA ASP A 160 4.01 34.15 22.51
C ASP A 160 4.16 35.30 23.48
N GLN A 161 4.43 35.04 24.76
CA GLN A 161 4.60 36.07 25.85
C GLN A 161 3.37 36.97 26.00
N ASN A 162 2.17 36.41 25.85
CA ASN A 162 0.88 37.10 26.02
C ASN A 162 0.81 38.34 25.11
N ASP A 163 0.86 38.16 23.81
CA ASP A 163 0.75 39.17 22.71
C ASP A 163 1.76 40.30 22.76
N SER A 164 2.85 40.10 23.50
CA SER A 164 3.86 41.12 23.59
C SER A 164 4.54 41.40 22.23
N ALA A 165 4.46 42.63 21.71
CA ALA A 165 5.19 43.00 20.50
C ALA A 165 6.70 42.69 20.58
N ALA A 166 7.29 42.71 21.78
CA ALA A 166 8.71 42.44 21.99
C ALA A 166 9.05 40.95 21.97
N ALA A 167 8.06 40.04 21.97
CA ALA A 167 8.26 38.60 21.93
C ALA A 167 8.79 38.13 20.55
N VAL A 168 8.47 38.89 19.51
CA VAL A 168 8.81 38.56 18.12
C VAL A 168 9.67 39.68 17.52
N PRO A 169 10.83 39.37 16.87
CA PRO A 169 11.65 40.40 16.25
C PRO A 169 10.95 41.02 15.02
N GLU A 170 11.24 42.28 14.74
CA GLU A 170 10.69 43.03 13.58
C GLU A 170 10.86 42.28 12.25
N ALA A 171 11.89 41.45 12.10
CA ALA A 171 12.14 40.64 10.92
C ALA A 171 11.10 39.52 10.67
N ALA A 172 10.22 39.22 11.63
CA ALA A 172 9.13 38.29 11.46
C ALA A 172 7.99 38.84 10.61
N TYR A 173 7.86 40.15 10.58
CA TYR A 173 6.79 40.84 9.87
C TYR A 173 7.16 41.06 8.40
N SER A 174 6.20 40.72 7.54
CA SER A 174 6.26 40.93 6.09
C SER A 174 5.25 42.00 5.68
N ILE A 175 5.69 42.95 4.83
CA ILE A 175 4.79 43.94 4.24
C ILE A 175 4.22 43.37 2.95
N VAL A 176 2.88 43.23 2.88
CA VAL A 176 2.15 42.61 1.77
C VAL A 176 1.11 43.55 1.15
N GLU A 177 0.72 43.30 -0.09
CA GLU A 177 -0.39 43.99 -0.73
C GLU A 177 -1.71 43.26 -0.44
N LEU A 178 -2.67 43.98 0.15
CA LEU A 178 -4.03 43.49 0.40
C LEU A 178 -4.94 43.99 -0.74
N SER A 179 -5.48 43.06 -1.48
CA SER A 179 -6.28 43.37 -2.67
C SER A 179 -7.77 43.26 -2.40
N GLY A 180 -8.58 44.02 -3.16
CA GLY A 180 -10.02 43.89 -3.12
C GLY A 180 -10.69 44.60 -1.95
N LEU A 181 -10.01 45.45 -1.19
CA LEU A 181 -10.56 46.17 -0.07
C LEU A 181 -11.46 47.32 -0.46
N PRO A 182 -12.44 47.73 0.39
CA PRO A 182 -13.20 48.97 0.20
C PRO A 182 -12.32 50.22 0.40
N ALA A 183 -12.81 51.37 -0.01
CA ALA A 183 -12.11 52.65 0.19
C ALA A 183 -12.03 53.12 1.65
N SER A 184 -12.83 52.54 2.55
CA SER A 184 -12.87 52.77 4.00
C SER A 184 -13.76 51.73 4.69
N GLY A 185 -13.58 51.58 5.99
CA GLY A 185 -14.33 50.67 6.82
C GLY A 185 -13.59 49.34 7.05
N MET A 186 -14.31 48.31 7.46
CA MET A 186 -13.77 46.99 7.77
C MET A 186 -13.10 46.34 6.58
N LEU A 187 -12.22 45.35 6.82
CA LEU A 187 -11.53 44.58 5.80
C LEU A 187 -12.53 43.61 5.13
N ILE A 188 -13.17 44.07 4.07
CA ILE A 188 -14.19 43.31 3.33
C ILE A 188 -13.78 43.22 1.84
N GLY A 189 -13.37 42.05 1.42
CA GLY A 189 -12.97 41.78 0.04
C GLY A 189 -13.91 40.80 -0.67
N PRO A 190 -13.60 40.45 -1.92
CA PRO A 190 -14.40 39.48 -2.68
C PRO A 190 -14.33 38.05 -2.15
N ASN A 191 -13.26 37.72 -1.45
CA ASN A 191 -12.96 36.37 -0.97
C ASN A 191 -13.07 36.24 0.56
N VAL A 192 -12.87 37.34 1.29
CA VAL A 192 -12.80 37.38 2.77
C VAL A 192 -13.52 38.61 3.26
N GLN A 193 -14.23 38.49 4.35
CA GLN A 193 -14.76 39.61 5.14
C GLN A 193 -14.43 39.38 6.62
N ILE A 194 -13.70 40.31 7.21
CA ILE A 194 -13.51 40.34 8.65
C ILE A 194 -14.80 40.75 9.32
N VAL A 195 -15.19 40.00 10.32
CA VAL A 195 -16.40 40.23 11.14
C VAL A 195 -16.01 40.07 12.60
N ASP A 196 -16.84 40.61 13.48
CA ASP A 196 -16.73 40.46 14.94
C ASP A 196 -18.14 40.05 15.43
N THR A 197 -18.37 38.76 15.54
CA THR A 197 -19.68 38.16 15.77
C THR A 197 -19.75 37.41 17.09
N ASP A 198 -18.62 37.14 17.71
CA ASP A 198 -18.51 36.49 19.02
C ASP A 198 -17.51 37.30 19.91
N SER A 199 -17.50 37.07 21.20
CA SER A 199 -16.58 37.77 22.09
C SER A 199 -15.18 37.14 22.13
N PRO A 200 -14.11 37.91 22.40
CA PRO A 200 -14.11 39.35 22.77
C PRO A 200 -14.33 40.27 21.58
N PHE A 201 -15.14 41.31 21.76
CA PHE A 201 -15.36 42.32 20.72
C PHE A 201 -14.24 43.33 20.71
N THR A 202 -13.57 43.51 19.57
CA THR A 202 -12.36 44.28 19.38
C THR A 202 -12.59 45.51 18.48
N ALA A 203 -11.62 46.42 18.43
CA ALA A 203 -11.64 47.54 17.49
C ALA A 203 -11.13 47.08 16.13
N HIS A 204 -11.90 47.33 15.06
CA HIS A 204 -11.56 46.90 13.70
C HIS A 204 -10.49 47.73 13.04
N ALA A 205 -9.71 47.11 12.16
CA ALA A 205 -8.86 47.78 11.20
C ALA A 205 -9.71 48.52 10.16
N ASP A 206 -9.34 49.78 9.83
CA ASP A 206 -10.01 50.55 8.78
C ASP A 206 -9.15 50.58 7.51
N ALA A 207 -9.72 50.05 6.42
CA ALA A 207 -9.06 49.96 5.11
C ALA A 207 -8.57 51.31 4.54
N SER A 208 -9.08 52.47 5.04
CA SER A 208 -8.60 53.83 4.67
C SER A 208 -7.36 54.29 5.42
N GLN A 209 -6.91 53.52 6.44
CA GLN A 209 -5.79 53.85 7.30
C GLN A 209 -4.58 52.97 6.99
N SER A 210 -3.48 53.23 7.72
CA SER A 210 -2.31 52.34 7.69
C SER A 210 -2.65 51.01 8.36
N LEU A 211 -2.42 49.84 7.66
CA LEU A 211 -2.65 48.52 8.17
C LEU A 211 -1.34 47.89 8.67
N MET A 212 -0.45 48.70 9.21
CA MET A 212 0.86 48.30 9.77
C MET A 212 0.74 48.15 11.28
N PHE A 213 0.06 47.10 11.72
CA PHE A 213 -0.15 46.76 13.11
C PHE A 213 0.92 45.73 13.53
N ASP A 214 1.33 45.75 14.77
CA ASP A 214 2.10 44.67 15.39
C ASP A 214 1.17 43.78 16.20
N ARG A 215 1.63 42.60 16.57
CA ARG A 215 0.84 41.55 17.24
C ARG A 215 0.25 41.94 18.62
N SER A 216 0.64 43.08 19.21
CA SER A 216 0.02 43.58 20.44
C SER A 216 -1.28 44.37 20.18
N GLN A 217 -1.68 44.43 18.93
CA GLN A 217 -2.86 45.18 18.46
C GLN A 217 -3.82 44.24 17.77
N PRO A 218 -5.08 44.10 18.24
CA PRO A 218 -6.03 43.13 17.68
C PRO A 218 -6.30 43.28 16.18
N GLN A 219 -5.98 44.43 15.58
CA GLN A 219 -6.09 44.63 14.15
C GLN A 219 -5.01 43.84 13.34
N PHE A 220 -3.96 43.35 14.00
CA PHE A 220 -2.92 42.53 13.34
C PHE A 220 -3.49 41.23 12.84
N GLU A 221 -4.22 40.52 13.67
CA GLU A 221 -4.87 39.23 13.35
C GLU A 221 -5.91 39.41 12.24
N GLU A 222 -6.64 40.54 12.23
CA GLU A 222 -7.59 40.85 11.15
C GLU A 222 -6.87 40.99 9.80
N VAL A 223 -5.74 41.68 9.75
CA VAL A 223 -4.92 41.86 8.55
C VAL A 223 -4.27 40.54 8.12
N ASN A 224 -3.79 39.75 9.08
CA ASN A 224 -3.15 38.45 8.86
C ASN A 224 -4.15 37.47 8.27
N ALA A 225 -5.32 37.31 8.88
CA ALA A 225 -6.37 36.43 8.41
C ALA A 225 -6.89 36.83 7.02
N TYR A 226 -7.12 38.14 6.79
CA TYR A 226 -7.52 38.63 5.49
C TYR A 226 -6.50 38.21 4.41
N PHE A 227 -5.22 38.43 4.66
CA PHE A 227 -4.17 38.14 3.69
C PHE A 227 -4.07 36.66 3.33
N HIS A 228 -3.96 35.78 4.33
CA HIS A 228 -3.72 34.34 4.09
C HIS A 228 -4.89 33.68 3.37
N ILE A 229 -6.12 33.99 3.76
CA ILE A 229 -7.34 33.41 3.17
C ILE A 229 -7.53 33.94 1.74
N ASP A 230 -7.39 35.27 1.52
CA ASP A 230 -7.46 35.86 0.16
C ASP A 230 -6.38 35.30 -0.77
N ARG A 231 -5.14 35.16 -0.29
CA ARG A 231 -4.03 34.55 -1.03
C ARG A 231 -4.34 33.10 -1.41
N SER A 232 -4.87 32.30 -0.49
CA SER A 232 -5.25 30.91 -0.75
C SER A 232 -6.35 30.79 -1.79
N GLN A 233 -7.37 31.65 -1.71
CA GLN A 233 -8.44 31.68 -2.72
C GLN A 233 -7.93 32.11 -4.10
N ARG A 234 -7.04 33.11 -4.17
CA ARG A 234 -6.39 33.52 -5.43
C ARG A 234 -5.50 32.43 -6.02
N TYR A 235 -4.86 31.65 -5.17
CA TYR A 235 -4.10 30.49 -5.62
C TYR A 235 -5.02 29.48 -6.30
N MET A 236 -6.15 29.10 -5.70
CA MET A 236 -7.14 28.22 -6.35
C MET A 236 -7.65 28.81 -7.68
N GLN A 237 -7.92 30.12 -7.72
CA GLN A 237 -8.29 30.81 -8.97
C GLN A 237 -7.19 30.68 -10.03
N SER A 238 -5.92 30.76 -9.65
CA SER A 238 -4.76 30.57 -10.53
C SER A 238 -4.64 29.13 -11.05
N LEU A 239 -5.17 28.14 -10.32
CA LEU A 239 -5.28 26.74 -10.76
C LEU A 239 -6.41 26.58 -11.80
N GLY A 240 -7.30 27.55 -11.97
CA GLY A 240 -8.39 27.56 -12.94
C GLY A 240 -9.78 27.39 -12.31
N TYR A 241 -9.89 27.40 -11.00
CA TYR A 241 -11.17 27.36 -10.28
C TYR A 241 -11.80 28.76 -10.23
N THR A 242 -12.37 29.19 -11.36
CA THR A 242 -12.98 30.52 -11.55
C THR A 242 -14.34 30.41 -12.24
N GLY A 243 -15.20 31.40 -12.09
CA GLY A 243 -16.51 31.43 -12.72
C GLY A 243 -17.39 30.29 -12.28
N ALA A 244 -17.91 29.49 -13.19
CA ALA A 244 -18.75 28.33 -12.88
C ALA A 244 -18.01 27.20 -12.15
N ARG A 245 -16.69 27.24 -12.08
CA ARG A 245 -15.83 26.30 -11.37
C ARG A 245 -15.30 26.85 -10.06
N GLN A 246 -15.65 28.07 -9.70
CA GLN A 246 -15.14 28.69 -8.49
C GLN A 246 -15.51 27.88 -7.25
N THR A 247 -14.50 27.51 -6.45
CA THR A 247 -14.65 26.98 -5.11
C THR A 247 -14.69 28.17 -4.16
N VAL A 248 -15.40 28.07 -3.04
CA VAL A 248 -15.61 29.14 -2.09
C VAL A 248 -16.06 30.43 -2.82
N GLY A 249 -17.22 30.33 -3.51
CA GLY A 249 -17.73 31.38 -4.38
C GLY A 249 -18.38 32.59 -3.67
N TYR A 250 -18.05 32.81 -2.42
CA TYR A 250 -18.57 33.86 -1.54
C TYR A 250 -17.43 34.52 -0.76
N SER A 251 -17.67 35.70 -0.18
CA SER A 251 -16.73 36.31 0.75
C SER A 251 -16.90 35.66 2.12
N VAL A 252 -15.90 34.90 2.55
CA VAL A 252 -15.98 34.12 3.80
C VAL A 252 -15.96 35.06 5.00
N PRO A 253 -16.96 35.00 5.90
CA PRO A 253 -16.89 35.69 7.18
C PRO A 253 -15.79 35.06 8.04
N VAL A 254 -14.93 35.89 8.59
CA VAL A 254 -13.80 35.51 9.45
C VAL A 254 -13.83 36.36 10.70
N ASP A 255 -13.95 35.74 11.84
CA ASP A 255 -13.86 36.34 13.16
C ASP A 255 -12.51 35.91 13.78
N PRO A 256 -11.50 36.79 13.76
CA PRO A 256 -10.15 36.46 14.25
C PRO A 256 -10.02 36.55 15.78
N HIS A 257 -11.05 37.03 16.49
CA HIS A 257 -11.11 37.20 17.95
C HIS A 257 -12.38 36.58 18.52
N ALA A 258 -12.53 35.28 18.39
CA ALA A 258 -13.77 34.59 18.73
C ALA A 258 -13.62 33.67 19.95
N LEU A 259 -14.64 32.85 20.19
CA LEU A 259 -14.65 31.73 21.14
C LEU A 259 -14.45 32.15 22.59
N SER A 260 -14.78 33.44 22.92
CA SER A 260 -14.55 34.01 24.25
C SER A 260 -13.10 33.92 24.72
N GLY A 261 -12.14 33.99 23.77
CA GLY A 261 -10.69 33.89 24.02
C GLY A 261 -10.23 32.48 24.37
N SER A 262 -10.89 31.43 23.88
CA SER A 262 -10.43 30.05 24.05
C SER A 262 -9.31 29.72 23.06
N ASP A 263 -8.38 28.84 23.45
CA ASP A 263 -7.35 28.23 22.60
C ASP A 263 -8.01 27.16 21.71
N ASN A 264 -8.58 27.58 20.59
CA ASN A 264 -9.22 26.72 19.60
C ASN A 264 -9.70 27.50 18.36
N SER A 265 -9.81 26.84 17.22
CA SER A 265 -10.37 27.38 15.98
C SER A 265 -11.32 26.41 15.32
N PHE A 266 -12.25 26.91 14.51
CA PHE A 266 -13.09 26.05 13.70
C PHE A 266 -13.80 26.76 12.53
N TYR A 267 -14.11 25.97 11.51
CA TYR A 267 -15.05 26.30 10.46
C TYR A 267 -16.48 25.87 10.85
N VAL A 268 -17.45 26.77 10.67
CA VAL A 268 -18.87 26.48 10.84
C VAL A 268 -19.58 26.51 9.50
N SER A 269 -20.13 25.38 9.07
CA SER A 269 -20.99 25.33 7.87
C SER A 269 -22.34 25.98 8.16
N LEU A 270 -22.75 26.90 7.31
CA LEU A 270 -24.05 27.55 7.31
C LEU A 270 -25.04 26.87 6.34
N GLY A 271 -24.57 25.83 5.65
CA GLY A 271 -25.31 25.05 4.66
C GLY A 271 -25.13 25.57 3.24
N GLY A 272 -25.38 24.67 2.26
CA GLY A 272 -25.26 25.01 0.83
C GLY A 272 -23.82 25.20 0.33
N GLY A 273 -22.80 24.83 1.14
CA GLY A 273 -21.40 25.05 0.83
C GLY A 273 -20.89 26.43 1.19
N GLU A 274 -21.58 27.13 2.08
CA GLU A 274 -21.17 28.40 2.68
C GLU A 274 -20.94 28.22 4.18
N GLY A 275 -20.05 29.03 4.79
CA GLY A 275 -19.76 28.98 6.21
C GLY A 275 -18.92 30.17 6.68
N ALA A 276 -18.45 30.10 7.93
CA ALA A 276 -17.67 31.14 8.58
C ALA A 276 -16.50 30.50 9.35
N LEU A 277 -15.44 31.28 9.55
CA LEU A 277 -14.24 30.89 10.28
C LEU A 277 -14.18 31.67 11.60
N TYR A 278 -13.78 30.99 12.65
CA TYR A 278 -13.63 31.53 14.00
C TYR A 278 -12.27 31.13 14.56
N PHE A 279 -11.49 32.11 15.04
CA PHE A 279 -10.18 31.92 15.63
C PHE A 279 -10.18 32.51 17.04
N GLY A 280 -9.62 31.76 18.01
CA GLY A 280 -9.56 32.21 19.40
C GLY A 280 -8.21 32.88 19.72
N ASP A 281 -8.24 33.70 20.80
CA ASP A 281 -7.07 34.43 21.31
C ASP A 281 -6.38 33.70 22.46
N GLY A 282 -6.69 32.40 22.67
CA GLY A 282 -6.18 31.65 23.79
C GLY A 282 -4.89 30.93 23.47
N GLY A 283 -3.96 30.88 24.43
CA GLY A 283 -2.69 30.23 24.21
C GLY A 283 -1.74 31.11 23.39
N THR A 284 -1.56 30.83 22.14
CA THR A 284 -1.07 31.71 21.08
C THR A 284 -2.27 32.03 20.22
N ASP A 285 -2.44 33.30 19.81
CA ASP A 285 -3.57 33.68 18.97
C ASP A 285 -3.57 32.90 17.66
N ASP A 286 -4.63 32.10 17.43
CA ASP A 286 -4.74 31.18 16.29
C ASP A 286 -4.61 31.91 14.94
N ALA A 287 -5.10 33.15 14.86
CA ALA A 287 -5.00 34.01 13.68
C ALA A 287 -3.60 34.62 13.43
N GLU A 288 -2.60 34.31 14.25
CA GLU A 288 -1.19 34.58 14.01
C GLU A 288 -0.44 33.47 13.29
N ASP A 289 -1.02 32.25 13.23
CA ASP A 289 -0.42 31.12 12.54
C ASP A 289 -1.17 30.78 11.23
N SER A 290 -0.48 30.93 10.10
CA SER A 290 -1.09 30.65 8.81
C SER A 290 -1.49 29.18 8.63
N ASP A 291 -0.83 28.25 9.33
CA ASP A 291 -1.16 26.83 9.24
C ASP A 291 -2.54 26.56 9.85
N ILE A 292 -2.88 27.24 10.94
CA ILE A 292 -4.20 27.15 11.57
C ILE A 292 -5.26 27.79 10.67
N MET A 293 -5.01 29.03 10.23
CA MET A 293 -5.95 29.72 9.35
C MET A 293 -6.27 28.94 8.06
N LEU A 294 -5.24 28.32 7.46
CA LEU A 294 -5.38 27.58 6.20
C LEU A 294 -5.90 26.16 6.42
N HIS A 295 -5.74 25.60 7.62
CA HIS A 295 -6.42 24.37 8.04
C HIS A 295 -7.94 24.61 8.09
N GLU A 296 -8.40 25.62 8.80
CA GLU A 296 -9.83 25.94 8.91
C GLU A 296 -10.42 26.38 7.56
N TYR A 297 -9.64 27.10 6.75
CA TYR A 297 -10.04 27.43 5.39
C TYR A 297 -10.12 26.19 4.49
N GLY A 298 -9.34 25.16 4.77
CA GLY A 298 -9.43 23.83 4.15
C GLY A 298 -10.84 23.23 4.30
N HIS A 299 -11.45 23.35 5.47
CA HIS A 299 -12.84 22.92 5.69
C HIS A 299 -13.85 23.75 4.89
N ALA A 300 -13.63 25.06 4.73
CA ALA A 300 -14.45 25.90 3.85
C ALA A 300 -14.37 25.46 2.38
N ILE A 301 -13.18 25.11 1.90
CA ILE A 301 -12.97 24.57 0.56
C ILE A 301 -13.72 23.24 0.38
N GLN A 302 -13.57 22.32 1.34
CA GLN A 302 -14.24 21.02 1.32
C GLN A 302 -15.76 21.17 1.27
N ASP A 303 -16.33 22.01 2.15
CA ASP A 303 -17.78 22.22 2.22
C ASP A 303 -18.30 22.94 0.96
N SER A 304 -17.57 23.90 0.43
CA SER A 304 -17.93 24.57 -0.82
C SER A 304 -17.94 23.63 -2.05
N ILE A 305 -17.01 22.66 -2.12
CA ILE A 305 -16.96 21.69 -3.21
C ILE A 305 -18.00 20.59 -3.02
N ALA A 306 -18.13 20.07 -1.80
CA ALA A 306 -18.94 18.91 -1.45
C ALA A 306 -19.73 19.16 -0.14
N PRO A 307 -20.81 19.94 -0.19
CA PRO A 307 -21.55 20.38 1.00
C PRO A 307 -22.03 19.23 1.89
N GLY A 308 -21.63 19.24 3.17
CA GLY A 308 -22.05 18.28 4.19
C GLY A 308 -21.51 16.87 4.01
N VAL A 309 -20.62 16.63 3.06
CA VAL A 309 -20.10 15.29 2.73
C VAL A 309 -19.22 14.71 3.84
N PHE A 310 -18.39 15.53 4.48
CA PHE A 310 -17.42 15.11 5.49
C PHE A 310 -17.97 14.98 6.92
N GLY A 311 -19.26 14.73 7.07
CA GLY A 311 -19.90 14.53 8.36
C GLY A 311 -19.60 13.17 8.99
N GLY A 312 -19.90 13.05 10.28
CA GLY A 312 -19.73 11.78 11.03
C GLY A 312 -19.35 12.03 12.48
N SER A 313 -19.12 10.96 13.24
CA SER A 313 -18.54 11.06 14.58
C SER A 313 -17.05 11.34 14.50
N SER A 314 -16.43 11.84 15.58
CA SER A 314 -15.01 12.17 15.66
C SER A 314 -14.12 10.99 15.27
N ALA A 315 -14.44 9.78 15.71
CA ALA A 315 -13.69 8.57 15.33
C ALA A 315 -14.06 8.01 13.93
N SER A 316 -14.81 8.73 13.09
CA SER A 316 -15.11 8.27 11.73
C SER A 316 -13.96 8.58 10.76
N GLN A 317 -13.77 7.71 9.75
CA GLN A 317 -12.80 7.99 8.68
C GLN A 317 -13.17 9.27 7.91
N SER A 318 -14.43 9.61 7.80
CA SER A 318 -14.91 10.81 7.13
C SER A 318 -14.37 12.09 7.80
N ARG A 319 -14.50 12.19 9.13
CA ARG A 319 -13.94 13.32 9.89
C ARG A 319 -12.42 13.32 9.79
N ALA A 320 -11.77 12.19 10.01
CA ALA A 320 -10.32 12.07 9.89
C ALA A 320 -9.81 12.40 8.47
N THR A 321 -10.59 12.11 7.41
CA THR A 321 -10.24 12.54 6.04
C THR A 321 -10.32 14.06 5.91
N ALA A 322 -11.34 14.70 6.48
CA ALA A 322 -11.49 16.15 6.46
C ALA A 322 -10.30 16.85 7.14
N GLU A 323 -9.92 16.37 8.32
CA GLU A 323 -8.79 16.93 9.08
C GLU A 323 -7.46 16.74 8.33
N GLY A 324 -7.20 15.53 7.83
CA GLY A 324 -5.97 15.27 7.06
C GLY A 324 -5.92 16.00 5.72
N TRP A 325 -7.05 16.31 5.11
CA TRP A 325 -7.17 17.16 3.93
C TRP A 325 -6.77 18.61 4.27
N SER A 326 -7.29 19.15 5.36
CA SER A 326 -7.00 20.50 5.84
C SER A 326 -5.54 20.66 6.26
N ASP A 327 -4.97 19.71 7.02
CA ASP A 327 -3.55 19.68 7.36
C ASP A 327 -2.65 19.67 6.12
N TYR A 328 -3.01 18.90 5.08
CA TYR A 328 -2.27 18.92 3.82
C TYR A 328 -2.34 20.29 3.12
N TRP A 329 -3.51 20.94 3.13
CA TRP A 329 -3.68 22.25 2.50
C TRP A 329 -2.85 23.34 3.18
N ALA A 330 -2.80 23.34 4.51
CA ALA A 330 -1.93 24.17 5.31
C ALA A 330 -0.46 23.92 4.96
N PHE A 331 -0.01 22.67 5.04
CA PHE A 331 1.33 22.23 4.66
C PHE A 331 1.73 22.68 3.24
N SER A 332 0.91 22.41 2.25
CA SER A 332 1.20 22.76 0.86
C SER A 332 1.33 24.26 0.67
N SER A 333 0.53 25.04 1.41
CA SER A 333 0.50 26.51 1.32
C SER A 333 1.72 27.18 1.95
N SER A 334 2.21 26.70 3.09
CA SER A 334 3.34 27.25 3.84
C SER A 334 4.70 26.66 3.45
N TYR A 335 4.73 25.52 2.75
CA TYR A 335 5.95 24.75 2.46
C TYR A 335 7.11 25.58 1.90
N ALA A 336 6.86 26.43 0.89
CA ALA A 336 7.93 27.18 0.23
C ALA A 336 8.55 28.23 1.14
N ALA A 337 7.74 28.94 1.91
CA ALA A 337 8.20 29.97 2.84
C ALA A 337 9.01 29.35 3.99
N THR A 338 8.51 28.27 4.56
CA THR A 338 9.18 27.50 5.63
C THR A 338 10.51 26.91 5.17
N MET A 339 10.56 26.30 3.99
CA MET A 339 11.81 25.78 3.41
C MET A 339 12.83 26.89 3.11
N ALA A 340 12.37 28.09 2.70
CA ALA A 340 13.26 29.22 2.40
C ALA A 340 13.98 29.73 3.66
N SER A 341 13.37 29.61 4.84
CA SER A 341 14.00 29.94 6.13
C SER A 341 14.99 28.86 6.62
N GLY A 342 14.96 27.66 6.02
CA GLY A 342 15.72 26.48 6.47
C GLY A 342 15.05 25.72 7.63
N ARG A 343 13.79 26.02 7.94
CA ARG A 343 12.98 25.29 8.93
C ARG A 343 12.44 23.98 8.32
N ASP A 344 12.17 22.99 9.18
CA ASP A 344 11.47 21.77 8.83
C ASP A 344 10.00 22.07 8.45
N PRO A 345 9.56 21.82 7.20
CA PRO A 345 8.24 22.22 6.74
C PRO A 345 7.14 21.21 7.08
N PHE A 346 7.44 20.14 7.82
CA PHE A 346 6.49 19.04 8.08
C PHE A 346 5.69 19.20 9.37
N CYS A 347 5.88 20.30 10.06
CA CYS A 347 5.11 20.72 11.22
C CYS A 347 3.87 21.49 10.76
N ILE A 348 2.74 21.29 11.42
CA ILE A 348 1.53 22.09 11.32
C ILE A 348 1.35 22.79 12.66
N GLY A 349 1.23 24.13 12.65
CA GLY A 349 1.02 24.94 13.84
C GLY A 349 2.25 24.95 14.76
N ASP A 350 3.42 25.32 14.23
CA ASP A 350 4.65 25.39 15.05
C ASP A 350 4.78 26.71 15.84
N TRP A 351 3.94 27.69 15.58
CA TRP A 351 3.77 28.87 16.40
C TRP A 351 2.66 28.66 17.46
N ASP A 352 1.51 28.22 17.03
CA ASP A 352 0.36 27.95 17.90
C ASP A 352 0.64 26.91 19.00
N ALA A 353 1.46 25.88 18.70
CA ALA A 353 1.86 24.87 19.69
C ALA A 353 2.71 25.44 20.86
N ARG A 354 3.08 26.74 20.82
CA ARG A 354 4.04 27.33 21.76
C ARG A 354 3.38 28.19 22.84
N CYS A 355 2.50 27.59 23.56
CA CYS A 355 1.82 28.21 24.69
C CYS A 355 2.79 28.82 25.72
N TRP A 356 2.49 30.07 26.16
CA TRP A 356 3.24 30.78 27.18
C TRP A 356 2.82 30.34 28.60
N ASN A 357 3.82 29.94 29.42
CA ASN A 357 3.57 29.32 30.73
C ASN A 357 3.27 30.31 31.89
N ASP A 358 3.27 31.62 31.68
CA ASP A 358 3.20 32.59 32.78
C ASP A 358 1.76 32.97 33.15
N ASP A 359 0.79 32.55 32.34
CA ASP A 359 -0.63 32.72 32.64
C ASP A 359 -1.25 31.43 33.16
N SER A 360 -1.42 31.33 34.48
CA SER A 360 -2.07 30.23 35.17
C SER A 360 -3.60 30.15 34.87
N SER A 361 -4.14 31.03 34.05
CA SER A 361 -5.55 31.13 33.70
C SER A 361 -5.86 30.57 32.31
N GLN A 362 -4.87 30.29 31.47
CA GLN A 362 -5.06 29.72 30.14
C GLN A 362 -4.70 28.24 30.12
N GLU A 363 -5.66 27.40 29.73
CA GLU A 363 -5.45 26.00 29.49
C GLU A 363 -4.80 25.84 28.12
N CYS A 364 -3.44 25.67 28.07
CA CYS A 364 -2.81 25.17 26.84
C CYS A 364 -3.33 23.78 26.53
N GLY A 365 -4.01 23.60 25.44
CA GLY A 365 -4.49 22.28 24.96
C GLY A 365 -3.40 21.27 24.67
N TYR A 366 -2.11 21.70 24.64
CA TYR A 366 -0.96 20.90 24.23
C TYR A 366 0.09 20.79 25.35
N PRO A 367 0.94 19.74 25.32
CA PRO A 367 2.03 19.62 26.29
C PRO A 367 2.97 20.82 26.22
N VAL A 368 3.29 21.41 27.35
CA VAL A 368 4.26 22.50 27.46
C VAL A 368 5.56 22.17 26.70
N GLY A 369 5.95 23.03 25.76
CA GLY A 369 7.12 22.84 24.93
C GLY A 369 6.89 21.91 23.73
N ALA A 370 5.65 21.70 23.31
CA ALA A 370 5.37 21.09 22.02
C ALA A 370 5.98 21.93 20.89
N ASP A 371 6.70 21.26 19.98
CA ASP A 371 7.29 21.94 18.82
C ASP A 371 6.30 22.03 17.65
N CYS A 372 5.13 21.38 17.75
CA CYS A 372 4.24 21.12 16.64
C CYS A 372 2.89 20.63 17.13
N LEU A 373 1.80 21.10 16.60
CA LEU A 373 0.48 20.51 16.86
C LEU A 373 0.36 19.13 16.25
N ARG A 374 0.67 19.02 14.97
CA ARG A 374 0.62 17.77 14.19
C ARG A 374 1.76 17.72 13.19
N ARG A 375 2.04 16.51 12.68
CA ARG A 375 3.10 16.31 11.69
C ARG A 375 2.56 15.59 10.45
N VAL A 376 2.89 16.14 9.28
CA VAL A 376 2.56 15.48 8.00
C VAL A 376 3.61 14.46 7.54
N ASP A 377 4.74 14.32 8.23
CA ASP A 377 5.76 13.28 7.97
C ASP A 377 5.62 12.05 8.86
N GLY A 378 4.49 11.94 9.56
CA GLY A 378 4.17 10.82 10.43
C GLY A 378 4.14 9.48 9.68
N ARG A 379 4.37 8.38 10.43
CA ARG A 379 4.39 7.01 9.89
C ARG A 379 3.12 6.22 10.19
N LYS A 380 2.07 6.88 10.66
CA LYS A 380 0.78 6.23 10.97
C LYS A 380 0.20 5.54 9.74
N THR A 381 -0.38 4.37 9.98
CA THR A 381 -1.03 3.51 9.00
C THR A 381 -2.46 3.18 9.46
N MET A 382 -3.23 2.47 8.65
CA MET A 382 -4.55 1.99 9.05
C MET A 382 -4.52 1.02 10.24
N SER A 383 -3.35 0.45 10.60
CA SER A 383 -3.19 -0.32 11.85
C SER A 383 -3.17 0.56 13.10
N ASP A 384 -2.81 1.84 12.95
CA ASP A 384 -2.76 2.82 14.03
C ASP A 384 -4.08 3.59 14.18
N TYR A 385 -5.05 3.32 13.30
CA TYR A 385 -6.35 3.99 13.29
C TYR A 385 -7.16 3.66 14.54
N VAL A 386 -7.51 4.68 15.32
CA VAL A 386 -8.29 4.53 16.56
C VAL A 386 -9.78 4.71 16.26
N LYS A 387 -10.59 3.70 16.65
CA LYS A 387 -12.05 3.66 16.43
C LYS A 387 -12.86 4.17 17.64
N THR A 388 -12.18 4.46 18.75
CA THR A 388 -12.82 4.91 19.98
C THR A 388 -12.93 6.43 19.96
N GLU A 389 -14.12 6.94 20.31
CA GLU A 389 -14.36 8.37 20.46
C GLU A 389 -13.55 8.90 21.64
N VAL A 390 -12.55 9.73 21.35
CA VAL A 390 -11.81 10.51 22.34
C VAL A 390 -11.57 11.90 21.73
N PHE A 391 -11.39 12.90 22.54
CA PHE A 391 -11.17 14.28 22.09
C PHE A 391 -9.98 14.38 21.13
N GLY A 392 -10.13 15.05 20.01
CA GLY A 392 -9.11 15.24 18.97
C GLY A 392 -8.68 13.99 18.20
N ILE A 393 -9.47 12.89 18.27
CA ILE A 393 -9.12 11.64 17.60
C ILE A 393 -9.17 11.76 16.06
N GLU A 394 -10.06 12.61 15.55
CA GLU A 394 -10.18 12.95 14.14
C GLU A 394 -8.88 13.50 13.57
N HIS A 395 -8.25 14.44 14.26
CA HIS A 395 -6.95 15.02 13.87
C HIS A 395 -5.84 13.96 13.91
N ARG A 396 -5.75 13.19 15.02
CA ARG A 396 -4.75 12.12 15.17
C ARG A 396 -4.87 11.03 14.11
N ASN A 397 -6.09 10.66 13.72
CA ASN A 397 -6.35 9.73 12.63
C ASN A 397 -6.13 10.39 11.27
N GLY A 398 -6.36 11.70 11.15
CA GLY A 398 -6.16 12.50 9.94
C GLY A 398 -4.72 12.49 9.43
N GLU A 399 -3.73 12.39 10.35
CA GLU A 399 -2.33 12.28 9.98
C GLU A 399 -2.00 11.10 9.03
N ILE A 400 -2.84 10.05 8.98
CA ILE A 400 -2.70 8.97 8.01
C ILE A 400 -2.89 9.51 6.58
N PHE A 401 -3.90 10.37 6.38
CA PHE A 401 -4.23 10.94 5.08
C PHE A 401 -3.31 12.09 4.71
N SER A 402 -3.06 13.05 5.63
CA SER A 402 -2.18 14.20 5.36
C SER A 402 -0.76 13.76 5.03
N SER A 403 -0.25 12.75 5.72
CA SER A 403 1.07 12.20 5.43
C SER A 403 1.13 11.48 4.08
N ALA A 404 0.07 10.77 3.67
CA ALA A 404 0.02 10.17 2.33
C ALA A 404 0.01 11.25 1.24
N MET A 405 -0.75 12.33 1.45
CA MET A 405 -0.79 13.46 0.52
C MET A 405 0.54 14.21 0.45
N ARG A 406 1.24 14.41 1.58
CA ARG A 406 2.60 14.96 1.59
C ARG A 406 3.55 14.13 0.72
N GLU A 407 3.45 12.81 0.74
CA GLU A 407 4.31 11.97 -0.06
C GLU A 407 4.04 12.08 -1.55
N ILE A 408 2.76 12.18 -1.92
CA ILE A 408 2.36 12.49 -3.29
C ILE A 408 2.95 13.86 -3.71
N PHE A 409 2.80 14.88 -2.86
CA PHE A 409 3.36 16.22 -3.09
C PHE A 409 4.87 16.18 -3.32
N LEU A 410 5.64 15.52 -2.43
CA LEU A 410 7.09 15.45 -2.54
C LEU A 410 7.55 14.68 -3.80
N ALA A 411 6.86 13.61 -4.15
CA ALA A 411 7.18 12.85 -5.35
C ALA A 411 6.92 13.67 -6.62
N LEU A 412 5.81 14.39 -6.71
CA LEU A 412 5.48 15.23 -7.85
C LEU A 412 6.42 16.45 -7.95
N THR A 413 6.74 17.10 -6.82
CA THR A 413 7.68 18.23 -6.81
C THR A 413 9.11 17.82 -7.16
N ALA A 414 9.51 16.60 -6.80
CA ALA A 414 10.82 16.06 -7.20
C ALA A 414 10.87 15.70 -8.70
N GLY A 415 9.77 15.21 -9.27
CA GLY A 415 9.69 14.79 -10.69
C GLY A 415 9.50 15.94 -11.65
N ASP A 416 8.58 16.85 -11.37
CA ASP A 416 8.12 17.91 -12.30
C ASP A 416 8.67 19.30 -11.96
N GLY A 417 9.45 19.40 -10.88
CA GLY A 417 9.91 20.67 -10.29
C GLY A 417 8.86 21.26 -9.34
N PHE A 418 9.33 22.12 -8.43
CA PHE A 418 8.53 22.55 -7.27
C PHE A 418 7.18 23.15 -7.67
N GLU A 419 7.17 24.20 -8.50
CA GLU A 419 5.95 24.94 -8.86
C GLU A 419 4.92 24.03 -9.58
N GLN A 420 5.40 23.21 -10.52
CA GLN A 420 4.55 22.37 -11.33
C GLN A 420 4.01 21.17 -10.53
N GLY A 421 4.86 20.52 -9.75
CA GLY A 421 4.50 19.39 -8.91
C GLY A 421 3.51 19.78 -7.80
N LYS A 422 3.75 20.94 -7.12
CA LYS A 422 2.80 21.50 -6.14
C LYS A 422 1.44 21.75 -6.77
N ARG A 423 1.38 22.50 -7.88
CA ARG A 423 0.12 22.80 -8.57
C ARG A 423 -0.63 21.54 -8.97
N LEU A 424 0.08 20.50 -9.42
CA LEU A 424 -0.50 19.23 -9.81
C LEU A 424 -1.05 18.46 -8.59
N ALA A 425 -0.28 18.36 -7.50
CA ALA A 425 -0.72 17.67 -6.27
C ALA A 425 -1.98 18.32 -5.68
N ASP A 426 -1.98 19.65 -5.57
CA ASP A 426 -3.12 20.43 -5.06
C ASP A 426 -4.35 20.30 -5.99
N THR A 427 -4.14 20.32 -7.31
CA THR A 427 -5.23 20.16 -8.29
C THR A 427 -5.81 18.75 -8.23
N ILE A 428 -4.99 17.70 -8.07
CA ILE A 428 -5.47 16.32 -7.90
C ILE A 428 -6.37 16.21 -6.66
N LEU A 429 -5.98 16.83 -5.53
CA LEU A 429 -6.78 16.82 -4.31
C LEU A 429 -8.12 17.57 -4.49
N LEU A 430 -8.08 18.76 -5.06
CA LEU A 430 -9.29 19.54 -5.33
C LEU A 430 -10.25 18.78 -6.26
N GLU A 431 -9.74 18.23 -7.38
CA GLU A 431 -10.54 17.45 -8.33
C GLU A 431 -11.13 16.17 -7.70
N ALA A 432 -10.37 15.51 -6.83
CA ALA A 432 -10.84 14.34 -6.09
C ALA A 432 -12.03 14.68 -5.18
N THR A 433 -12.00 15.87 -4.57
CA THR A 433 -13.03 16.33 -3.64
C THR A 433 -14.38 16.50 -4.32
N PHE A 434 -14.43 16.93 -5.59
CA PHE A 434 -15.70 17.04 -6.36
C PHE A 434 -16.43 15.70 -6.52
N GLY A 435 -15.69 14.58 -6.56
CA GLY A 435 -16.25 13.23 -6.72
C GLY A 435 -16.43 12.48 -5.40
N THR A 436 -16.24 13.13 -4.27
CA THR A 436 -16.25 12.47 -2.95
C THR A 436 -17.65 12.07 -2.52
N PRO A 437 -17.90 10.79 -2.14
CA PRO A 437 -19.19 10.32 -1.67
C PRO A 437 -19.47 10.80 -0.23
N LEU A 438 -20.75 10.79 0.17
CA LEU A 438 -21.16 11.11 1.53
C LEU A 438 -20.45 10.20 2.55
N LYS A 439 -19.88 10.80 3.59
CA LYS A 439 -19.09 10.13 4.63
C LYS A 439 -17.99 9.24 4.04
N PRO A 440 -16.99 9.82 3.34
CA PRO A 440 -15.93 9.07 2.72
C PRO A 440 -15.11 8.27 3.71
N THR A 441 -14.57 7.15 3.23
CA THR A 441 -13.46 6.47 3.88
C THR A 441 -12.15 6.93 3.26
N PHE A 442 -11.02 6.72 3.93
CA PHE A 442 -9.71 6.96 3.33
C PHE A 442 -9.56 6.23 1.98
N ALA A 443 -10.00 4.97 1.89
CA ALA A 443 -9.96 4.20 0.65
C ALA A 443 -10.84 4.79 -0.46
N SER A 444 -12.04 5.31 -0.13
CA SER A 444 -12.88 5.95 -1.13
C SER A 444 -12.25 7.25 -1.64
N MET A 445 -11.62 8.04 -0.76
CA MET A 445 -10.93 9.27 -1.16
C MET A 445 -9.68 8.97 -2.00
N ALA A 446 -8.90 7.94 -1.63
CA ALA A 446 -7.75 7.49 -2.42
C ALA A 446 -8.14 7.09 -3.86
N ARG A 447 -9.29 6.43 -4.04
CA ARG A 447 -9.82 6.13 -5.39
C ARG A 447 -10.22 7.40 -6.14
N ARG A 448 -10.74 8.43 -5.44
CA ARG A 448 -11.03 9.73 -6.10
C ARG A 448 -9.75 10.45 -6.53
N LEU A 449 -8.66 10.36 -5.78
CA LEU A 449 -7.35 10.88 -6.21
C LEU A 449 -6.86 10.20 -7.50
N LEU A 450 -7.01 8.88 -7.60
CA LEU A 450 -6.68 8.12 -8.83
C LEU A 450 -7.57 8.51 -10.01
N ASP A 451 -8.87 8.69 -9.78
CA ASP A 451 -9.82 9.15 -10.80
C ASP A 451 -9.49 10.59 -11.25
N ALA A 452 -9.06 11.45 -10.35
CA ALA A 452 -8.65 12.82 -10.66
C ALA A 452 -7.37 12.82 -11.51
N ASP A 453 -6.36 12.05 -11.11
CA ASP A 453 -5.12 11.91 -11.89
C ASP A 453 -5.38 11.33 -13.29
N ALA A 454 -6.25 10.32 -13.40
CA ALA A 454 -6.63 9.76 -14.71
C ALA A 454 -7.23 10.80 -15.64
N ARG A 455 -8.06 11.73 -15.13
CA ARG A 455 -8.67 12.81 -15.91
C ARG A 455 -7.72 13.97 -16.21
N LEU A 456 -6.82 14.30 -15.29
CA LEU A 456 -5.87 15.42 -15.43
C LEU A 456 -4.67 15.07 -16.31
N THR A 457 -4.10 13.88 -16.11
CA THR A 457 -2.80 13.48 -16.67
C THR A 457 -2.85 12.20 -17.50
N GLY A 458 -4.01 11.54 -17.59
CA GLY A 458 -4.14 10.20 -18.19
C GLY A 458 -3.61 9.09 -17.26
N GLY A 459 -3.50 9.35 -15.95
CA GLY A 459 -3.05 8.37 -14.97
C GLY A 459 -1.53 8.32 -14.80
N ALA A 460 -0.81 9.36 -15.22
CA ALA A 460 0.65 9.40 -15.17
C ALA A 460 1.20 9.27 -13.75
N ASN A 461 0.43 9.68 -12.74
CA ASN A 461 0.85 9.65 -11.33
C ASN A 461 0.16 8.57 -10.51
N ALA A 462 -0.65 7.73 -11.15
CA ALA A 462 -1.42 6.67 -10.46
C ALA A 462 -0.55 5.80 -9.55
N ARG A 463 0.67 5.48 -9.95
CA ARG A 463 1.62 4.71 -9.14
C ARG A 463 2.05 5.46 -7.88
N THR A 464 2.39 6.72 -7.99
CA THR A 464 2.78 7.56 -6.85
C THR A 464 1.66 7.61 -5.82
N ILE A 465 0.43 7.89 -6.28
CA ILE A 465 -0.77 7.90 -5.44
C ILE A 465 -1.00 6.52 -4.80
N CYS A 466 -0.95 5.45 -5.61
CA CYS A 466 -1.10 4.08 -5.12
C CYS A 466 -0.04 3.70 -4.08
N SER A 467 1.22 4.01 -4.33
CA SER A 467 2.32 3.71 -3.41
C SER A 467 2.09 4.38 -2.05
N ALA A 468 1.81 5.70 -2.03
CA ALA A 468 1.56 6.44 -0.81
C ALA A 468 0.35 5.87 -0.01
N MET A 469 -0.72 5.50 -0.71
CA MET A 469 -1.94 4.98 -0.07
C MET A 469 -1.82 3.52 0.37
N THR A 470 -1.12 2.69 -0.38
CA THR A 470 -0.94 1.26 -0.08
C THR A 470 0.00 1.04 1.11
N VAL A 471 1.11 1.77 1.16
CA VAL A 471 2.07 1.68 2.27
C VAL A 471 1.41 2.02 3.61
N ARG A 472 0.40 2.90 3.60
CA ARG A 472 -0.38 3.24 4.79
C ARG A 472 -1.56 2.31 5.04
N GLY A 473 -1.74 1.27 4.22
CA GLY A 473 -2.86 0.31 4.32
C GLY A 473 -4.22 0.93 4.00
N VAL A 474 -4.25 2.10 3.35
CA VAL A 474 -5.47 2.78 2.90
C VAL A 474 -6.08 2.07 1.70
N LEU A 475 -5.25 1.67 0.74
CA LEU A 475 -5.61 0.82 -0.38
C LEU A 475 -4.92 -0.54 -0.25
N ALA A 476 -5.56 -1.60 -0.66
CA ALA A 476 -4.88 -2.86 -0.92
C ALA A 476 -4.08 -2.73 -2.23
N ILE A 477 -2.99 -3.50 -2.35
CA ILE A 477 -2.14 -3.48 -3.56
C ILE A 477 -2.98 -3.81 -4.81
N GLY A 478 -3.92 -4.75 -4.72
CA GLY A 478 -4.84 -5.08 -5.80
C GLY A 478 -5.84 -3.98 -6.18
N ASP A 479 -6.14 -3.02 -5.29
CA ASP A 479 -7.02 -1.87 -5.60
C ASP A 479 -6.38 -0.89 -6.61
N CYS A 480 -5.07 -0.96 -6.77
CA CYS A 480 -4.27 -0.11 -7.66
C CYS A 480 -4.06 -0.70 -9.06
N ASP A 481 -4.49 -1.92 -9.30
CA ASP A 481 -4.16 -2.72 -10.50
C ASP A 481 -5.03 -2.43 -11.74
N GLN A 482 -5.52 -1.21 -11.88
CA GLN A 482 -6.31 -0.80 -13.05
C GLN A 482 -5.44 -0.43 -14.29
N THR A 483 -4.12 -0.37 -14.18
CA THR A 483 -3.22 -0.07 -15.31
C THR A 483 -2.27 -1.22 -15.60
N PRO A 484 -2.15 -1.66 -16.88
CA PRO A 484 -1.14 -2.64 -17.28
C PRO A 484 0.26 -2.12 -16.93
N ARG A 485 0.99 -2.84 -16.06
CA ARG A 485 2.34 -2.44 -15.64
C ARG A 485 3.37 -2.88 -16.68
N GLY A 486 4.31 -2.02 -17.04
CA GLY A 486 5.49 -2.42 -17.78
C GLY A 486 6.35 -3.41 -16.96
N GLU A 487 7.19 -4.18 -17.64
CA GLU A 487 8.11 -5.14 -17.00
C GLU A 487 9.00 -4.46 -15.95
N VAL A 488 9.20 -5.14 -14.84
CA VAL A 488 10.12 -4.73 -13.78
C VAL A 488 11.34 -5.64 -13.84
N THR A 489 12.54 -5.04 -13.80
CA THR A 489 13.79 -5.79 -13.70
C THR A 489 14.27 -5.80 -12.27
N TRP A 490 14.39 -6.99 -11.70
CA TRP A 490 14.93 -7.26 -10.38
C TRP A 490 16.39 -7.63 -10.49
N ILE A 491 17.28 -6.85 -9.86
CA ILE A 491 18.73 -6.99 -9.97
C ILE A 491 19.28 -7.30 -8.59
N PRO A 492 19.40 -8.59 -8.22
CA PRO A 492 19.92 -8.98 -6.91
C PRO A 492 21.42 -8.69 -6.80
N SER A 493 21.84 -8.28 -5.60
CA SER A 493 23.25 -8.16 -5.29
C SER A 493 23.86 -9.54 -4.97
N ALA A 494 25.12 -9.76 -5.36
CA ALA A 494 25.89 -10.90 -4.92
C ALA A 494 26.40 -10.78 -3.47
N ASP A 495 26.29 -9.61 -2.85
CA ASP A 495 26.77 -9.31 -1.49
C ASP A 495 25.77 -9.78 -0.40
N ALA A 496 25.32 -11.03 -0.47
CA ALA A 496 24.47 -11.65 0.54
C ALA A 496 25.28 -12.20 1.74
N GLY A 497 24.69 -12.24 2.92
CA GLY A 497 25.29 -12.83 4.12
C GLY A 497 26.47 -12.03 4.70
N GLN A 498 26.60 -10.74 4.40
CA GLN A 498 27.68 -9.89 4.89
C GLN A 498 27.39 -9.36 6.31
N PRO A 499 28.36 -9.47 7.25
CA PRO A 499 28.19 -8.90 8.58
C PRO A 499 28.21 -7.36 8.54
N ILE A 500 27.34 -6.74 9.30
CA ILE A 500 27.31 -5.31 9.52
C ILE A 500 27.98 -5.04 10.87
N ALA A 501 29.29 -4.77 10.87
CA ALA A 501 30.03 -4.49 12.11
C ALA A 501 29.58 -3.14 12.74
N ASN A 502 29.87 -2.02 12.05
CA ASN A 502 29.34 -0.67 12.32
C ASN A 502 28.73 -0.10 11.03
N SER A 503 29.31 -0.42 9.89
CA SER A 503 28.82 -0.04 8.58
C SER A 503 29.17 -1.08 7.53
N LEU A 504 28.34 -1.16 6.50
CA LEU A 504 28.54 -2.01 5.33
C LEU A 504 28.15 -1.22 4.08
N THR A 505 28.92 -1.39 3.00
CA THR A 505 28.49 -0.96 1.67
C THR A 505 28.49 -2.17 0.76
N ALA A 506 27.31 -2.55 0.29
CA ALA A 506 27.10 -3.64 -0.64
C ALA A 506 26.74 -3.09 -2.02
N ALA A 507 27.21 -3.72 -3.09
CA ALA A 507 27.07 -3.18 -4.43
C ALA A 507 26.40 -4.15 -5.41
N THR A 508 25.77 -3.61 -6.44
CA THR A 508 25.32 -4.33 -7.63
C THR A 508 25.59 -3.49 -8.88
N THR A 509 25.65 -4.11 -10.05
CA THR A 509 25.97 -3.40 -11.30
C THR A 509 24.83 -3.58 -12.29
N VAL A 510 24.37 -2.46 -12.83
CA VAL A 510 23.38 -2.42 -13.91
C VAL A 510 24.09 -2.15 -15.23
N ASN A 511 23.86 -3.01 -16.22
CA ASN A 511 24.45 -2.86 -17.55
C ASN A 511 23.56 -2.07 -18.52
N ASP A 512 22.27 -1.96 -18.23
CA ASP A 512 21.29 -1.23 -19.03
C ASP A 512 21.46 0.29 -18.87
N SER A 513 21.51 1.01 -19.97
CA SER A 513 21.69 2.47 -19.99
C SER A 513 20.39 3.26 -20.16
N ARG A 514 19.26 2.57 -20.28
CA ARG A 514 17.96 3.23 -20.42
C ARG A 514 17.66 4.12 -19.19
N PRO A 515 16.90 5.19 -19.37
CA PRO A 515 16.45 6.02 -18.26
C PRO A 515 15.51 5.22 -17.32
N ILE A 516 15.59 5.54 -16.06
CA ILE A 516 14.72 4.97 -15.01
C ILE A 516 13.35 5.61 -15.10
N ASP A 517 12.28 4.82 -15.10
CA ASP A 517 10.91 5.27 -14.86
C ASP A 517 10.56 5.21 -13.37
N SER A 518 10.91 4.12 -12.70
CA SER A 518 10.76 3.99 -11.25
C SER A 518 11.78 3.05 -10.64
N THR A 519 12.08 3.27 -9.35
CA THR A 519 13.02 2.47 -8.58
C THR A 519 12.39 2.03 -7.26
N SER A 520 12.66 0.78 -6.86
CA SER A 520 12.38 0.27 -5.52
C SER A 520 13.61 -0.51 -5.03
N VAL A 521 13.74 -0.72 -3.73
CA VAL A 521 14.90 -1.40 -3.15
C VAL A 521 14.43 -2.44 -2.15
N ALA A 522 14.66 -3.70 -2.46
CA ALA A 522 14.42 -4.80 -1.53
C ALA A 522 15.63 -4.98 -0.60
N VAL A 523 15.38 -5.06 0.70
CA VAL A 523 16.43 -5.20 1.72
C VAL A 523 15.98 -6.21 2.78
N ALA A 524 16.86 -7.14 3.10
CA ALA A 524 16.71 -8.06 4.22
C ALA A 524 17.94 -7.97 5.13
N ILE A 525 17.77 -7.58 6.39
CA ILE A 525 18.80 -7.46 7.42
C ILE A 525 18.29 -8.10 8.71
N ASP A 526 19.11 -8.93 9.35
CA ASP A 526 18.83 -9.53 10.65
C ASP A 526 19.87 -9.14 11.70
N GLY A 527 19.57 -9.45 12.98
CA GLY A 527 20.49 -9.36 14.10
C GLY A 527 20.64 -8.00 14.75
N VAL A 528 19.93 -6.97 14.28
CA VAL A 528 19.92 -5.60 14.85
C VAL A 528 18.49 -5.07 14.93
N PRO A 529 18.17 -4.19 15.91
CA PRO A 529 16.92 -3.45 15.92
C PRO A 529 16.80 -2.54 14.71
N ARG A 530 15.60 -2.50 14.11
CA ARG A 530 15.32 -1.69 12.92
C ARG A 530 15.67 -0.22 13.13
N GLY A 531 15.35 0.35 14.29
CA GLY A 531 15.57 1.76 14.60
C GLY A 531 17.04 2.15 14.76
N ASP A 532 17.93 1.21 14.93
CA ASP A 532 19.37 1.47 15.05
C ASP A 532 20.06 1.55 13.66
N LEU A 533 19.32 1.26 12.58
CA LEU A 533 19.84 1.22 11.22
C LEU A 533 19.58 2.52 10.46
N GLN A 534 20.62 3.07 9.85
CA GLN A 534 20.53 4.05 8.77
C GLN A 534 20.87 3.38 7.45
N ILE A 535 19.94 3.42 6.48
CA ILE A 535 20.08 2.75 5.19
C ILE A 535 19.92 3.76 4.06
N ALA A 536 20.81 3.75 3.07
CA ALA A 536 20.72 4.60 1.89
C ALA A 536 21.11 3.88 0.61
N LEU A 537 20.44 4.23 -0.48
CA LEU A 537 20.81 3.86 -1.84
C LEU A 537 21.73 4.93 -2.44
N ILE A 538 22.78 4.53 -3.11
CA ILE A 538 23.71 5.41 -3.82
C ILE A 538 23.72 5.01 -5.30
N ALA A 539 23.30 5.93 -6.16
CA ALA A 539 23.27 5.75 -7.61
C ALA A 539 24.67 5.91 -8.23
N PRO A 540 24.90 5.45 -9.46
CA PRO A 540 26.19 5.54 -10.14
C PRO A 540 26.73 6.96 -10.33
N ASP A 541 25.87 7.97 -10.37
CA ASP A 541 26.24 9.38 -10.48
C ASP A 541 26.56 10.05 -9.11
N GLY A 542 26.51 9.26 -8.03
CA GLY A 542 26.73 9.71 -6.66
C GLY A 542 25.47 10.23 -5.94
N THR A 543 24.30 10.26 -6.59
CA THR A 543 23.06 10.63 -5.94
C THR A 543 22.75 9.65 -4.81
N ARG A 544 22.53 10.19 -3.60
CA ARG A 544 22.20 9.43 -2.41
C ARG A 544 20.74 9.64 -2.07
N VAL A 545 20.00 8.55 -1.81
CA VAL A 545 18.61 8.56 -1.34
C VAL A 545 18.55 7.80 -0.03
N ALA A 546 18.10 8.45 1.04
CA ALA A 546 17.89 7.79 2.32
C ALA A 546 16.67 6.88 2.25
N LEU A 547 16.87 5.60 2.52
CA LEU A 547 15.80 4.60 2.57
C LEU A 547 15.22 4.51 3.98
N GLN A 548 16.07 4.61 5.00
CA GLN A 548 15.69 4.56 6.41
C GLN A 548 16.58 5.45 7.25
N ASN A 549 15.99 6.21 8.16
CA ASN A 549 16.66 6.97 9.20
C ASN A 549 16.58 6.25 10.55
N ILE A 550 17.44 6.67 11.48
CA ILE A 550 17.42 6.19 12.86
C ILE A 550 16.07 6.52 13.50
N SER A 551 15.54 5.60 14.30
CA SER A 551 14.27 5.78 15.01
C SER A 551 14.26 5.02 16.35
N GLY A 552 13.19 5.17 17.13
CA GLY A 552 12.97 4.39 18.35
C GLY A 552 12.44 2.96 18.14
N ASP A 553 12.32 2.50 16.89
CA ASP A 553 11.75 1.17 16.57
C ASP A 553 12.69 0.03 17.01
N ARG A 554 12.22 -0.79 17.95
CA ARG A 554 12.95 -1.95 18.49
C ARG A 554 12.62 -3.27 17.80
N THR A 555 11.82 -3.25 16.75
CA THR A 555 11.54 -4.44 15.93
C THR A 555 12.84 -5.02 15.39
N ALA A 556 13.02 -6.32 15.51
CA ALA A 556 14.23 -6.99 15.05
C ALA A 556 14.29 -7.04 13.52
N GLY A 557 15.38 -6.56 12.95
CA GLY A 557 15.69 -6.66 11.54
C GLY A 557 14.87 -5.75 10.61
N VAL A 558 15.21 -5.81 9.33
CA VAL A 558 14.52 -5.14 8.22
C VAL A 558 14.27 -6.19 7.14
N HIS A 559 13.00 -6.45 6.81
CA HIS A 559 12.59 -7.30 5.69
C HIS A 559 11.52 -6.54 4.90
N THR A 560 11.95 -5.80 3.86
CA THR A 560 11.02 -4.89 3.16
C THR A 560 11.51 -4.56 1.76
N THR A 561 10.59 -4.07 0.92
CA THR A 561 10.90 -3.41 -0.34
C THR A 561 10.53 -1.93 -0.23
N TYR A 562 11.54 -1.07 -0.08
CA TYR A 562 11.34 0.38 -0.05
C TYR A 562 10.77 0.86 -1.39
N GLY A 563 9.73 1.68 -1.33
CA GLY A 563 8.96 2.13 -2.49
C GLY A 563 7.84 1.17 -2.93
N VAL A 564 7.65 0.04 -2.21
CA VAL A 564 6.54 -0.91 -2.41
C VAL A 564 5.83 -1.24 -1.12
N THR A 565 6.50 -1.89 -0.17
CA THR A 565 5.92 -2.32 1.12
C THR A 565 6.26 -1.38 2.27
N THR A 566 7.26 -0.53 2.09
CA THR A 566 7.67 0.49 3.06
C THR A 566 8.13 1.72 2.29
N LEU A 567 7.80 2.90 2.82
CA LEU A 567 8.32 4.15 2.28
C LEU A 567 9.81 4.30 2.55
N SER A 568 10.52 4.85 1.58
CA SER A 568 11.86 5.38 1.81
C SER A 568 11.80 6.70 2.60
N ALA A 569 12.82 7.00 3.36
CA ALA A 569 12.91 8.25 4.13
C ALA A 569 13.01 9.49 3.21
N GLU A 570 13.58 9.32 2.01
CA GLU A 570 13.59 10.32 0.94
C GLU A 570 12.95 9.71 -0.32
N PRO A 571 12.29 10.50 -1.17
CA PRO A 571 11.63 10.00 -2.39
C PRO A 571 12.59 9.32 -3.37
N LEU A 572 12.30 8.08 -3.75
CA LEU A 572 13.04 7.34 -4.78
C LEU A 572 12.83 7.95 -6.18
N ASP A 573 11.80 8.75 -6.38
CA ASP A 573 11.54 9.48 -7.63
C ASP A 573 12.66 10.48 -7.98
N ALA A 574 13.52 10.85 -7.03
CA ALA A 574 14.76 11.61 -7.33
C ALA A 574 15.70 10.91 -8.32
N LEU A 575 15.50 9.61 -8.55
CA LEU A 575 16.25 8.79 -9.51
C LEU A 575 15.60 8.71 -10.89
N ARG A 576 14.36 9.16 -11.04
CA ARG A 576 13.59 9.11 -12.28
C ARG A 576 14.27 9.90 -13.40
N GLY A 577 14.25 9.37 -14.62
CA GLY A 577 14.88 9.96 -15.80
C GLY A 577 16.41 9.84 -15.88
N ARG A 578 17.07 9.35 -14.81
CA ARG A 578 18.52 9.10 -14.80
C ARG A 578 18.86 7.81 -15.52
N SER A 579 20.10 7.70 -16.05
CA SER A 579 20.59 6.42 -16.58
C SER A 579 20.78 5.42 -15.47
N ALA A 580 20.29 4.20 -15.67
CA ALA A 580 20.46 3.13 -14.69
C ALA A 580 21.88 2.53 -14.70
N ARG A 581 22.64 2.71 -15.80
CA ARG A 581 23.92 2.04 -16.02
C ARG A 581 24.99 2.46 -15.02
N GLY A 582 25.63 1.47 -14.41
CA GLY A 582 26.76 1.65 -13.50
C GLY A 582 26.62 0.86 -12.22
N THR A 583 27.49 1.15 -11.25
CA THR A 583 27.50 0.49 -9.95
C THR A 583 26.60 1.25 -8.98
N TRP A 584 25.63 0.54 -8.46
CA TRP A 584 24.73 0.99 -7.38
C TRP A 584 25.23 0.43 -6.06
N ALA A 585 25.08 1.18 -4.98
CA ALA A 585 25.49 0.73 -3.66
C ALA A 585 24.38 0.92 -2.62
N LEU A 586 24.22 -0.08 -1.76
CA LEU A 586 23.44 0.02 -0.53
C LEU A 586 24.41 0.30 0.63
N ALA A 587 24.30 1.47 1.23
CA ALA A 587 25.06 1.84 2.42
C ALA A 587 24.19 1.58 3.66
N VAL A 588 24.69 0.77 4.58
CA VAL A 588 24.03 0.44 5.85
C VAL A 588 24.93 0.82 6.99
N THR A 589 24.42 1.55 7.99
CA THR A 589 25.13 1.91 9.22
C THR A 589 24.31 1.43 10.42
N ASP A 590 24.93 0.66 11.32
CA ASP A 590 24.39 0.30 12.62
C ASP A 590 24.89 1.30 13.68
N THR A 591 24.00 2.15 14.17
CA THR A 591 24.31 3.18 15.18
C THR A 591 24.15 2.67 16.61
N GLY A 592 23.48 1.53 16.79
CA GLY A 592 23.34 0.87 18.08
C GLY A 592 24.60 0.16 18.55
N GLY A 593 25.57 -0.06 17.66
CA GLY A 593 26.87 -0.63 17.96
C GLY A 593 26.84 -2.08 18.42
N SER A 594 25.76 -2.81 18.14
CA SER A 594 25.62 -4.24 18.53
C SER A 594 26.63 -5.14 17.81
N GLY A 595 27.06 -4.77 16.61
CA GLY A 595 28.00 -5.51 15.77
C GLY A 595 27.52 -6.91 15.32
N THR A 596 26.23 -7.20 15.53
CA THR A 596 25.63 -8.52 15.25
C THR A 596 24.78 -8.54 13.97
N GLY A 597 24.64 -7.40 13.30
CA GLY A 597 23.84 -7.28 12.08
C GLY A 597 24.40 -8.08 10.91
N VAL A 598 23.52 -8.64 10.09
CA VAL A 598 23.87 -9.35 8.86
C VAL A 598 22.94 -8.87 7.73
N LEU A 599 23.53 -8.40 6.65
CA LEU A 599 22.80 -8.16 5.39
C LEU A 599 22.51 -9.51 4.74
N ILE A 600 21.28 -9.97 4.80
CA ILE A 600 20.85 -11.24 4.23
C ILE A 600 20.85 -11.21 2.71
N SER A 601 20.17 -10.18 2.18
CA SER A 601 20.09 -9.91 0.74
C SER A 601 19.67 -8.47 0.51
N TRP A 602 19.97 -7.97 -0.69
CA TRP A 602 19.34 -6.79 -1.22
C TRP A 602 19.25 -6.87 -2.75
N ALA A 603 18.28 -6.18 -3.31
CA ALA A 603 18.11 -6.09 -4.76
C ALA A 603 17.66 -4.69 -5.16
N LEU A 604 18.15 -4.22 -6.28
CA LEU A 604 17.67 -3.05 -6.96
C LEU A 604 16.56 -3.47 -7.92
N VAL A 605 15.42 -2.80 -7.85
CA VAL A 605 14.24 -3.09 -8.67
C VAL A 605 13.96 -1.88 -9.54
N ILE A 606 14.12 -2.01 -10.85
CA ILE A 606 14.01 -0.90 -11.80
C ILE A 606 12.93 -1.20 -12.83
N ARG A 607 12.11 -0.19 -13.13
CA ARG A 607 11.38 -0.10 -14.39
C ARG A 607 12.06 0.94 -15.26
N PHE A 608 12.28 0.60 -16.51
CA PHE A 608 12.90 1.50 -17.47
C PHE A 608 11.85 2.32 -18.22
N ALA A 609 12.18 3.57 -18.51
CA ALA A 609 11.34 4.42 -19.32
C ALA A 609 11.18 3.83 -20.74
N GLY A 610 9.93 3.78 -21.21
CA GLY A 610 9.58 3.19 -22.49
C GLY A 610 9.24 1.70 -22.45
N ASP A 611 9.40 1.02 -21.32
CA ASP A 611 8.88 -0.34 -21.15
C ASP A 611 7.37 -0.32 -21.27
N GLN A 612 6.85 -1.04 -22.25
CA GLN A 612 5.41 -1.15 -22.45
C GLN A 612 4.82 -2.19 -21.50
N PRO A 613 3.59 -1.99 -21.02
CA PRO A 613 2.86 -3.02 -20.30
C PRO A 613 2.76 -4.30 -21.14
N LEU A 614 3.03 -5.45 -20.53
CA LEU A 614 2.75 -6.73 -21.17
C LEU A 614 1.24 -6.93 -21.24
N THR A 615 0.67 -6.83 -22.43
CA THR A 615 -0.77 -7.03 -22.68
C THR A 615 -1.10 -8.50 -22.92
N THR A 616 -0.10 -9.32 -23.17
CA THR A 616 -0.23 -10.76 -23.37
C THR A 616 0.91 -11.47 -22.63
N ARG A 617 0.58 -12.63 -22.01
CA ARG A 617 1.57 -13.46 -21.31
C ARG A 617 2.69 -13.86 -22.29
N PRO A 618 3.97 -13.64 -21.93
CA PRO A 618 5.08 -14.14 -22.72
C PRO A 618 5.06 -15.67 -22.66
N LEU A 619 4.76 -16.30 -23.80
CA LEU A 619 4.84 -17.74 -23.96
C LEU A 619 6.28 -18.07 -24.40
N SER A 620 7.09 -18.60 -23.50
CA SER A 620 8.40 -19.11 -23.86
C SER A 620 8.27 -20.48 -24.50
N VAL A 621 8.94 -20.66 -25.63
CA VAL A 621 9.18 -21.98 -26.20
C VAL A 621 10.41 -22.55 -25.49
N GLY A 622 10.23 -23.51 -24.58
CA GLY A 622 11.32 -24.10 -23.84
C GLY A 622 10.91 -24.71 -22.51
N GLU A 623 11.90 -25.11 -21.73
CA GLU A 623 11.69 -25.63 -20.39
C GLU A 623 11.05 -24.56 -19.47
N ARG A 624 10.21 -25.02 -18.58
CA ARG A 624 9.51 -24.17 -17.59
C ARG A 624 9.51 -24.84 -16.22
N ARG A 625 9.38 -24.01 -15.18
CA ARG A 625 9.16 -24.45 -13.79
C ARG A 625 7.93 -23.75 -13.24
N GLU A 626 7.14 -24.48 -12.46
CA GLU A 626 5.89 -23.98 -11.89
C GLU A 626 5.87 -24.18 -10.37
N ILE A 627 5.39 -23.20 -9.63
CA ILE A 627 4.95 -23.37 -8.23
C ILE A 627 3.45 -23.26 -8.22
N ALA A 628 2.80 -24.37 -7.87
CA ALA A 628 1.35 -24.49 -8.00
C ALA A 628 0.55 -23.55 -7.08
N ALA A 629 1.13 -23.13 -5.95
CA ALA A 629 0.45 -22.23 -5.02
C ALA A 629 1.45 -21.29 -4.33
N VAL A 630 1.14 -19.99 -4.33
CA VAL A 630 1.78 -18.95 -3.52
C VAL A 630 0.72 -18.03 -2.95
N ALA A 631 1.04 -17.32 -1.85
CA ALA A 631 0.09 -16.47 -1.16
C ALA A 631 0.75 -15.21 -0.57
N HIS A 632 0.00 -14.13 -0.55
CA HIS A 632 0.00 -13.10 0.46
C HIS A 632 -1.46 -12.78 0.76
N ALA A 633 -2.05 -13.52 1.70
CA ALA A 633 -3.48 -13.46 1.93
C ALA A 633 -3.85 -13.81 3.37
N PRO A 634 -4.89 -13.18 3.93
CA PRO A 634 -5.44 -13.59 5.21
C PRO A 634 -6.07 -14.98 5.09
N GLY A 635 -5.88 -15.80 6.13
CA GLY A 635 -6.53 -17.09 6.30
C GLY A 635 -7.58 -17.06 7.41
N VAL A 636 -8.14 -18.23 7.72
CA VAL A 636 -9.11 -18.41 8.81
C VAL A 636 -8.37 -18.31 10.17
N ASN A 637 -9.09 -17.94 11.23
CA ASN A 637 -8.59 -17.82 12.61
C ASN A 637 -7.44 -16.80 12.78
N GLY A 638 -7.42 -15.72 11.97
CA GLY A 638 -6.44 -14.66 12.09
C GLY A 638 -5.05 -14.98 11.51
N THR A 639 -4.91 -16.09 10.77
CA THR A 639 -3.67 -16.40 10.06
C THR A 639 -3.47 -15.44 8.88
N ASN A 640 -2.21 -15.17 8.52
CA ASN A 640 -1.85 -14.45 7.31
C ASN A 640 -0.70 -15.20 6.63
N PHE A 641 -0.96 -15.77 5.46
CA PHE A 641 -0.01 -16.58 4.73
C PHE A 641 0.81 -15.76 3.76
N VAL A 642 2.13 -15.93 3.82
CA VAL A 642 3.11 -15.26 2.95
C VAL A 642 3.98 -16.33 2.29
N SER A 643 4.41 -16.11 1.04
CA SER A 643 5.27 -17.04 0.30
C SER A 643 6.62 -16.43 -0.02
N ASP A 644 7.69 -17.14 0.37
CA ASP A 644 9.06 -16.89 -0.06
C ASP A 644 9.46 -17.90 -1.12
N VAL A 645 10.28 -17.46 -2.09
CA VAL A 645 10.81 -18.31 -3.16
C VAL A 645 12.33 -18.22 -3.17
N GLN A 646 12.99 -19.36 -3.35
CA GLN A 646 14.42 -19.44 -3.56
C GLN A 646 14.74 -20.07 -4.91
N ILE A 647 15.70 -19.49 -5.60
CA ILE A 647 16.13 -19.90 -6.94
C ILE A 647 17.64 -20.04 -6.95
N PHE A 648 18.14 -21.20 -7.34
CA PHE A 648 19.55 -21.46 -7.52
C PHE A 648 19.87 -21.71 -8.99
N ASN A 649 20.79 -20.93 -9.56
CA ASN A 649 21.34 -21.17 -10.88
C ASN A 649 22.53 -22.12 -10.75
N SER A 650 22.37 -23.39 -11.11
CA SER A 650 23.43 -24.39 -11.03
C SER A 650 24.40 -24.35 -12.22
N SER A 651 24.15 -23.49 -13.21
CA SER A 651 24.99 -23.37 -14.41
C SER A 651 26.20 -22.45 -14.20
N ALA A 652 27.15 -22.52 -15.14
CA ALA A 652 28.32 -21.65 -15.21
C ALA A 652 28.06 -20.34 -15.97
N SER A 653 26.81 -20.07 -16.40
CA SER A 653 26.40 -18.86 -17.13
C SER A 653 25.29 -18.14 -16.39
N THR A 654 25.17 -16.84 -16.65
CA THR A 654 24.02 -16.05 -16.14
C THR A 654 22.72 -16.58 -16.75
N ALA A 655 21.69 -16.78 -15.92
CA ALA A 655 20.36 -17.16 -16.35
C ALA A 655 19.43 -15.94 -16.40
N ASN A 656 18.78 -15.72 -17.54
CA ASN A 656 17.74 -14.70 -17.71
C ASN A 656 16.38 -15.38 -17.56
N VAL A 657 15.66 -15.01 -16.52
CA VAL A 657 14.41 -15.65 -16.11
C VAL A 657 13.28 -14.63 -16.05
N THR A 658 12.15 -14.99 -16.63
CA THR A 658 10.90 -14.25 -16.40
C THR A 658 10.07 -15.06 -15.40
N VAL A 659 9.69 -14.43 -14.28
CA VAL A 659 8.77 -14.99 -13.30
C VAL A 659 7.41 -14.34 -13.49
N ILE A 660 6.36 -15.15 -13.62
CA ILE A 660 5.01 -14.70 -13.90
C ILE A 660 4.08 -15.19 -12.79
N PHE A 661 3.36 -14.28 -12.16
CA PHE A 661 2.32 -14.58 -11.18
C PHE A 661 0.94 -14.50 -11.85
N THR A 662 0.11 -15.51 -11.64
CA THR A 662 -1.30 -15.51 -12.05
C THR A 662 -2.19 -15.58 -10.80
N PRO A 663 -3.05 -14.57 -10.56
CA PRO A 663 -4.00 -14.60 -9.44
C PRO A 663 -5.00 -15.75 -9.53
N SER A 664 -5.47 -16.24 -8.38
CA SER A 664 -6.51 -17.28 -8.31
C SER A 664 -7.77 -16.89 -9.08
N GLY A 665 -8.30 -17.84 -9.85
CA GLY A 665 -9.52 -17.69 -10.63
C GLY A 665 -9.38 -16.86 -11.91
N ALA A 666 -8.19 -16.32 -12.18
CA ALA A 666 -7.95 -15.51 -13.36
C ALA A 666 -7.59 -16.36 -14.59
N ASP A 667 -7.91 -15.84 -15.78
CA ASP A 667 -7.31 -16.27 -17.04
C ASP A 667 -5.91 -15.66 -17.14
N GLY A 668 -4.88 -16.48 -16.96
CA GLY A 668 -3.50 -16.04 -16.92
C GLY A 668 -2.92 -15.67 -18.28
N THR A 669 -3.67 -15.73 -19.38
CA THR A 669 -3.24 -15.18 -20.67
C THR A 669 -3.27 -13.65 -20.70
N THR A 670 -4.18 -13.05 -19.94
CA THR A 670 -4.43 -11.61 -19.90
C THR A 670 -4.31 -10.99 -18.51
N ASN A 671 -4.46 -11.77 -17.45
CA ASN A 671 -4.38 -11.30 -16.07
C ASN A 671 -3.18 -11.94 -15.35
N PHE A 672 -2.06 -11.23 -15.32
CA PHE A 672 -0.82 -11.69 -14.71
C PHE A 672 0.09 -10.52 -14.34
N ALA A 673 1.03 -10.74 -13.42
CA ALA A 673 2.17 -9.87 -13.17
C ALA A 673 3.46 -10.58 -13.57
N ALA A 674 4.45 -9.85 -14.08
CA ALA A 674 5.72 -10.43 -14.51
C ALA A 674 6.92 -9.62 -14.04
N VAL A 675 8.01 -10.33 -13.70
CA VAL A 675 9.30 -9.76 -13.28
C VAL A 675 10.42 -10.47 -14.01
N LYS A 676 11.40 -9.69 -14.51
CA LYS A 676 12.65 -10.23 -15.07
C LYS A 676 13.70 -10.35 -13.98
N LEU A 677 14.43 -11.45 -13.98
CA LEU A 677 15.57 -11.74 -13.11
C LEU A 677 16.81 -12.04 -13.94
N GLU A 678 17.95 -11.50 -13.51
CA GLU A 678 19.27 -11.94 -13.98
C GLU A 678 19.97 -12.64 -12.82
N ILE A 679 20.18 -13.95 -12.93
CA ILE A 679 20.77 -14.77 -11.87
C ILE A 679 22.18 -15.18 -12.29
N ALA A 680 23.18 -14.69 -11.56
CA ALA A 680 24.58 -15.00 -11.85
C ALA A 680 24.88 -16.51 -11.71
N PRO A 681 25.99 -17.00 -12.31
CA PRO A 681 26.43 -18.38 -12.15
C PRO A 681 26.59 -18.78 -10.68
N LEU A 682 26.05 -19.93 -10.29
CA LEU A 682 26.13 -20.51 -8.94
C LEU A 682 25.51 -19.63 -7.82
N GLN A 683 24.74 -18.62 -8.17
CA GLN A 683 24.06 -17.72 -7.24
C GLN A 683 22.75 -18.33 -6.74
N VAL A 684 22.46 -18.14 -5.45
CA VAL A 684 21.12 -18.31 -4.86
C VAL A 684 20.44 -16.94 -4.73
N VAL A 685 19.26 -16.81 -5.29
CA VAL A 685 18.39 -15.62 -5.16
C VAL A 685 17.20 -15.95 -4.27
N ALA A 686 16.95 -15.13 -3.25
CA ALA A 686 15.76 -15.21 -2.42
C ALA A 686 14.80 -14.09 -2.81
N LEU A 687 13.56 -14.44 -3.10
CA LEU A 687 12.42 -13.56 -3.33
C LEU A 687 11.49 -13.68 -2.12
N ASN A 688 11.71 -12.82 -1.13
CA ASN A 688 10.90 -12.81 0.09
C ASN A 688 9.58 -12.11 -0.18
N ASP A 689 8.46 -12.64 0.36
CA ASP A 689 7.11 -12.17 0.09
C ASP A 689 6.89 -11.94 -1.42
N VAL A 690 7.04 -13.02 -2.18
CA VAL A 690 7.09 -12.95 -3.64
C VAL A 690 5.84 -12.27 -4.24
N VAL A 691 4.67 -12.45 -3.63
CA VAL A 691 3.41 -11.88 -4.13
C VAL A 691 3.38 -10.36 -3.96
N THR A 692 3.70 -9.86 -2.76
CA THR A 692 3.60 -8.41 -2.47
C THR A 692 4.88 -7.67 -2.81
N ALA A 693 6.03 -8.15 -2.32
CA ALA A 693 7.28 -7.40 -2.46
C ALA A 693 7.87 -7.47 -3.87
N VAL A 694 7.65 -8.57 -4.59
CA VAL A 694 8.22 -8.79 -5.92
C VAL A 694 7.19 -8.56 -7.03
N MET A 695 6.05 -9.25 -6.99
CA MET A 695 5.00 -9.12 -8.00
C MET A 695 4.12 -7.88 -7.81
N GLN A 696 4.26 -7.19 -6.69
CA GLN A 696 3.51 -5.97 -6.34
C GLN A 696 1.99 -6.15 -6.46
N THR A 697 1.49 -7.27 -5.96
CA THR A 697 0.07 -7.65 -5.94
C THR A 697 -0.28 -8.30 -4.61
N ALA A 698 -1.49 -8.83 -4.44
CA ALA A 698 -1.94 -9.52 -3.24
C ALA A 698 -2.82 -10.72 -3.60
N GLY A 699 -3.12 -11.56 -2.60
CA GLY A 699 -3.97 -12.72 -2.75
C GLY A 699 -3.21 -14.03 -2.91
N THR A 700 -3.86 -15.02 -3.49
CA THR A 700 -3.29 -16.33 -3.81
C THR A 700 -3.15 -16.50 -5.32
N GLY A 701 -2.24 -17.34 -5.75
CA GLY A 701 -2.03 -17.61 -7.18
C GLY A 701 -0.96 -18.65 -7.42
N GLN A 702 -0.50 -18.77 -8.66
CA GLN A 702 0.63 -19.62 -9.06
C GLN A 702 1.79 -18.77 -9.61
N LEU A 703 3.00 -19.37 -9.63
CA LEU A 703 4.17 -18.78 -10.28
C LEU A 703 4.65 -19.68 -11.43
N ASP A 704 4.94 -19.06 -12.54
CA ASP A 704 5.58 -19.66 -13.71
C ASP A 704 6.97 -19.04 -13.93
N PHE A 705 7.96 -19.87 -14.14
CA PHE A 705 9.34 -19.49 -14.44
C PHE A 705 9.66 -19.90 -15.85
N SER A 706 10.09 -18.97 -16.67
CA SER A 706 10.41 -19.19 -18.09
C SER A 706 11.72 -18.51 -18.50
N GLY A 707 12.34 -18.94 -19.61
CA GLY A 707 13.65 -18.48 -20.04
C GLY A 707 14.74 -19.52 -19.80
N ASP A 708 15.87 -19.12 -19.21
CA ASP A 708 17.02 -20.02 -18.97
C ASP A 708 16.82 -20.89 -17.72
N VAL A 709 15.76 -21.72 -17.70
CA VAL A 709 15.31 -22.43 -16.48
C VAL A 709 15.83 -23.88 -16.37
N GLY A 710 16.45 -24.45 -17.40
CA GLY A 710 16.87 -25.87 -17.41
C GLY A 710 17.84 -26.25 -16.28
N ASN A 711 18.65 -25.31 -15.85
CA ASN A 711 19.60 -25.47 -14.74
C ASN A 711 19.18 -24.75 -13.46
N LEU A 712 17.90 -24.36 -13.33
CA LEU A 712 17.39 -23.74 -12.12
C LEU A 712 16.81 -24.79 -11.18
N ILE A 713 17.13 -24.64 -9.91
CA ILE A 713 16.47 -25.32 -8.81
C ILE A 713 15.63 -24.26 -8.10
N VAL A 714 14.31 -24.47 -8.06
CA VAL A 714 13.35 -23.52 -7.50
C VAL A 714 12.57 -24.21 -6.38
N SER A 715 12.44 -23.53 -5.25
CA SER A 715 11.67 -23.98 -4.09
C SER A 715 10.91 -22.80 -3.50
N SER A 716 9.76 -23.06 -2.89
CA SER A 716 8.99 -22.05 -2.19
C SER A 716 8.59 -22.54 -0.81
N ARG A 717 8.41 -21.62 0.12
CA ARG A 717 7.80 -21.83 1.42
C ARG A 717 6.65 -20.86 1.60
N THR A 718 5.46 -21.38 1.93
CA THR A 718 4.30 -20.57 2.33
C THR A 718 4.07 -20.75 3.82
N TYR A 719 4.05 -19.66 4.58
CA TYR A 719 4.01 -19.70 6.04
C TYR A 719 3.14 -18.59 6.63
N ASN A 720 2.69 -18.84 7.87
CA ASN A 720 2.04 -17.87 8.75
C ASN A 720 3.02 -17.48 9.85
N SER A 721 3.16 -16.18 10.13
CA SER A 721 4.02 -15.66 11.20
C SER A 721 3.21 -15.32 12.43
N THR A 722 3.67 -15.81 13.61
CA THR A 722 3.06 -15.57 14.91
C THR A 722 4.12 -15.14 15.92
N SER A 723 3.71 -14.75 17.13
CA SER A 723 4.64 -14.49 18.24
C SER A 723 5.42 -15.75 18.68
N ALA A 724 4.87 -16.95 18.40
CA ALA A 724 5.53 -18.22 18.70
C ALA A 724 6.53 -18.67 17.62
N GLY A 725 6.64 -17.96 16.51
CA GLY A 725 7.49 -18.31 15.36
C GLY A 725 6.70 -18.43 14.07
N THR A 726 7.28 -19.08 13.07
CA THR A 726 6.61 -19.32 11.78
C THR A 726 6.08 -20.74 11.71
N PHE A 727 4.93 -20.92 11.08
CA PHE A 727 4.28 -22.19 10.79
C PHE A 727 3.97 -22.26 9.30
N GLY A 728 4.40 -23.29 8.60
CA GLY A 728 4.25 -23.28 7.15
C GLY A 728 4.69 -24.54 6.45
N GLN A 729 4.63 -24.49 5.15
CA GLN A 729 4.76 -25.62 4.24
C GLN A 729 5.74 -25.32 3.12
N SER A 730 6.53 -26.33 2.75
CA SER A 730 7.36 -26.30 1.55
C SER A 730 6.55 -26.68 0.31
N ILE A 731 6.65 -25.89 -0.77
CA ILE A 731 5.99 -26.15 -2.04
C ILE A 731 7.06 -26.30 -3.12
N PRO A 732 7.31 -27.52 -3.62
CA PRO A 732 8.32 -27.75 -4.65
C PRO A 732 7.88 -27.19 -6.01
N SER A 733 8.83 -26.77 -6.81
CA SER A 733 8.56 -26.53 -8.24
C SER A 733 8.42 -27.83 -9.00
N ILE A 734 7.58 -27.81 -10.03
CA ILE A 734 7.40 -28.89 -10.98
C ILE A 734 7.68 -28.42 -12.41
N SER A 735 7.93 -29.35 -13.31
CA SER A 735 7.84 -29.09 -14.75
C SER A 735 6.41 -29.27 -15.26
N PRO A 736 6.00 -28.60 -16.35
CA PRO A 736 4.67 -28.84 -16.95
C PRO A 736 4.41 -30.30 -17.33
N ASP A 737 5.45 -31.10 -17.57
CA ASP A 737 5.31 -32.53 -17.91
C ASP A 737 4.95 -33.40 -16.72
N GLU A 738 5.24 -32.95 -15.51
CA GLU A 738 4.83 -33.66 -14.27
C GLU A 738 3.35 -33.47 -13.97
N ALA A 739 2.71 -32.41 -14.50
CA ALA A 739 1.27 -32.15 -14.39
C ALA A 739 0.46 -33.17 -15.22
N ILE A 740 -0.78 -33.45 -14.78
CA ILE A 740 -1.67 -34.39 -15.50
C ILE A 740 -2.38 -33.70 -16.67
N GLY A 741 -2.46 -34.36 -17.77
CA GLY A 741 -3.21 -33.97 -18.96
C GLY A 741 -4.60 -34.65 -19.06
N GLY A 742 -5.27 -34.45 -20.21
CA GLY A 742 -6.61 -35.01 -20.43
C GLY A 742 -6.66 -36.54 -20.38
N GLY A 743 -7.49 -37.06 -19.50
CA GLY A 743 -7.64 -38.50 -19.26
C GLY A 743 -6.71 -39.11 -18.22
N ASP A 744 -5.72 -38.38 -17.73
CA ASP A 744 -4.84 -38.86 -16.66
C ASP A 744 -5.53 -38.78 -15.30
N LEU A 745 -5.14 -39.69 -14.41
CA LEU A 745 -5.57 -39.74 -13.00
C LEU A 745 -4.40 -39.44 -12.07
N THR A 746 -4.63 -38.58 -11.10
CA THR A 746 -3.76 -38.37 -9.95
C THR A 746 -4.56 -38.39 -8.66
N THR A 747 -3.87 -38.53 -7.53
CA THR A 747 -4.55 -38.69 -6.23
C THR A 747 -3.91 -37.73 -5.19
N VAL A 748 -4.74 -36.99 -4.52
CA VAL A 748 -4.40 -36.25 -3.28
C VAL A 748 -4.82 -37.11 -2.09
N THR A 749 -3.92 -37.29 -1.14
CA THR A 749 -4.17 -38.09 0.08
C THR A 749 -4.12 -37.20 1.31
N LEU A 750 -4.32 -37.74 2.51
CA LEU A 750 -4.22 -37.03 3.80
C LEU A 750 -5.26 -35.95 4.05
N LEU A 751 -6.26 -35.83 3.25
CA LEU A 751 -7.29 -34.83 3.48
C LEU A 751 -7.94 -35.07 4.86
N ARG A 752 -8.19 -34.01 5.60
CA ARG A 752 -8.82 -34.05 6.92
C ARG A 752 -9.79 -32.88 7.05
N HIS A 753 -10.96 -33.16 7.59
CA HIS A 753 -11.95 -32.14 7.91
C HIS A 753 -12.60 -32.50 9.25
N ASN A 754 -12.04 -31.94 10.35
CA ASN A 754 -12.53 -32.20 11.71
C ASN A 754 -12.26 -30.96 12.59
N ILE A 755 -12.43 -31.10 13.91
CA ILE A 755 -12.19 -30.02 14.88
C ILE A 755 -10.72 -29.54 14.87
N ASP A 756 -9.77 -30.45 14.67
CA ASP A 756 -8.34 -30.16 14.75
C ASP A 756 -7.74 -29.73 13.40
N PHE A 757 -8.31 -30.19 12.28
CA PHE A 757 -7.77 -29.93 10.94
C PHE A 757 -8.84 -29.50 9.95
N ARG A 758 -8.47 -28.59 9.06
CA ARG A 758 -9.20 -28.24 7.86
C ARG A 758 -8.35 -28.52 6.62
N SER A 759 -8.97 -28.87 5.51
CA SER A 759 -8.28 -29.06 4.23
C SER A 759 -8.81 -28.10 3.17
N ASN A 760 -7.91 -27.67 2.29
CA ASN A 760 -8.25 -27.11 1.00
C ASN A 760 -7.80 -28.07 -0.08
N ILE A 761 -8.47 -28.02 -1.24
CA ILE A 761 -8.04 -28.66 -2.48
C ILE A 761 -7.78 -27.57 -3.51
N GLY A 762 -6.84 -27.79 -4.40
CA GLY A 762 -6.52 -26.83 -5.44
C GLY A 762 -5.81 -27.46 -6.63
N PHE A 763 -5.64 -26.64 -7.66
CA PHE A 763 -4.82 -26.96 -8.82
C PHE A 763 -4.27 -25.69 -9.48
N ALA A 764 -3.19 -25.87 -10.23
CA ALA A 764 -2.63 -24.87 -11.15
C ALA A 764 -2.68 -25.44 -12.58
N GLU A 765 -3.23 -24.69 -13.53
CA GLU A 765 -3.13 -25.04 -14.96
C GLU A 765 -1.79 -24.48 -15.49
N VAL A 766 -1.01 -25.31 -16.20
CA VAL A 766 0.42 -25.01 -16.42
C VAL A 766 0.83 -24.90 -17.91
N VAL A 767 -0.07 -25.11 -18.88
CA VAL A 767 0.27 -25.07 -20.33
C VAL A 767 -0.57 -24.10 -21.15
N GLY A 768 -1.50 -23.37 -20.52
CA GLY A 768 -2.41 -22.46 -21.21
C GLY A 768 -3.57 -23.15 -21.90
N GLY A 769 -3.95 -24.34 -21.43
CA GLY A 769 -5.12 -25.07 -21.89
C GLY A 769 -6.36 -24.79 -21.06
N SER A 770 -7.45 -25.42 -21.41
CA SER A 770 -8.74 -25.27 -20.74
C SER A 770 -9.48 -26.60 -20.60
N GLY A 771 -10.50 -26.61 -19.77
CA GLY A 771 -11.31 -27.79 -19.54
C GLY A 771 -11.99 -27.85 -18.19
N THR A 772 -11.99 -29.06 -17.59
CA THR A 772 -12.61 -29.33 -16.28
C THR A 772 -11.70 -30.22 -15.45
N ALA A 773 -11.41 -29.80 -14.24
CA ALA A 773 -10.76 -30.59 -13.20
C ALA A 773 -11.87 -31.29 -12.37
N ARG A 774 -11.96 -32.61 -12.47
CA ARG A 774 -12.91 -33.41 -11.72
C ARG A 774 -12.26 -34.00 -10.49
N PHE A 775 -12.78 -33.66 -9.31
CA PHE A 775 -12.37 -34.21 -8.01
C PHE A 775 -13.41 -35.21 -7.53
N THR A 776 -13.01 -36.48 -7.35
CA THR A 776 -13.80 -37.52 -6.74
C THR A 776 -13.28 -37.78 -5.33
N PHE A 777 -14.07 -37.49 -4.33
CA PHE A 777 -13.69 -37.58 -2.91
C PHE A 777 -14.05 -38.95 -2.34
N LEU A 778 -13.15 -39.56 -1.59
CA LEU A 778 -13.30 -40.89 -1.01
C LEU A 778 -13.04 -40.89 0.48
N ASP A 779 -13.78 -41.76 1.21
CA ASP A 779 -13.51 -42.07 2.62
C ASP A 779 -12.31 -43.03 2.76
N SER A 780 -11.96 -43.40 3.98
CA SER A 780 -10.85 -44.34 4.26
C SER A 780 -11.08 -45.74 3.73
N ALA A 781 -12.34 -46.17 3.59
CA ALA A 781 -12.71 -47.47 3.02
C ALA A 781 -12.69 -47.46 1.48
N GLY A 782 -12.56 -46.29 0.86
CA GLY A 782 -12.56 -46.11 -0.60
C GLY A 782 -13.95 -45.91 -1.20
N ASN A 783 -14.97 -45.59 -0.39
CA ASN A 783 -16.29 -45.22 -0.92
C ASN A 783 -16.28 -43.76 -1.34
N THR A 784 -16.94 -43.49 -2.49
CA THR A 784 -17.11 -42.10 -2.96
C THR A 784 -18.08 -41.35 -2.05
N VAL A 785 -17.61 -40.25 -1.44
CA VAL A 785 -18.40 -39.34 -0.60
C VAL A 785 -18.88 -38.11 -1.35
N GLY A 786 -18.28 -37.82 -2.51
CA GLY A 786 -18.70 -36.71 -3.37
C GLY A 786 -17.90 -36.66 -4.66
N THR A 787 -18.42 -35.91 -5.65
CA THR A 787 -17.71 -35.57 -6.88
C THR A 787 -18.04 -34.11 -7.25
N THR A 788 -17.03 -33.32 -7.58
CA THR A 788 -17.19 -31.92 -7.96
C THR A 788 -16.31 -31.58 -9.16
N ASP A 789 -16.91 -30.89 -10.10
CA ASP A 789 -16.23 -30.38 -11.30
C ASP A 789 -15.90 -28.90 -11.17
N TYR A 790 -14.65 -28.53 -11.45
CA TYR A 790 -14.18 -27.14 -11.44
C TYR A 790 -13.72 -26.75 -12.84
N PRO A 791 -14.08 -25.55 -13.32
CA PRO A 791 -13.62 -25.04 -14.61
C PRO A 791 -12.12 -24.77 -14.58
N VAL A 792 -11.44 -25.16 -15.65
CA VAL A 792 -10.02 -24.87 -15.89
C VAL A 792 -9.93 -23.87 -17.03
N VAL A 793 -9.41 -22.68 -16.75
CA VAL A 793 -9.06 -21.67 -17.76
C VAL A 793 -7.55 -21.59 -17.91
N PRO A 794 -7.02 -21.01 -18.99
CA PRO A 794 -5.57 -20.98 -19.23
C PRO A 794 -4.76 -20.37 -18.10
N PHE A 795 -3.72 -21.05 -17.64
CA PHE A 795 -2.80 -20.63 -16.58
C PHE A 795 -3.50 -20.22 -15.27
N THR A 796 -4.68 -20.79 -14.96
CA THR A 796 -5.39 -20.45 -13.72
C THR A 796 -4.82 -21.19 -12.52
N HIS A 797 -4.80 -20.52 -11.38
CA HIS A 797 -4.75 -21.15 -10.07
C HIS A 797 -6.18 -21.22 -9.50
N PHE A 798 -6.50 -22.33 -8.84
CA PHE A 798 -7.76 -22.51 -8.13
C PHE A 798 -7.53 -23.18 -6.79
N GLN A 799 -8.17 -22.69 -5.74
CA GLN A 799 -8.19 -23.31 -4.43
C GLN A 799 -9.53 -23.08 -3.74
N THR A 800 -10.05 -24.11 -3.07
CA THR A 800 -11.28 -24.03 -2.30
C THR A 800 -11.22 -24.90 -1.05
N ALA A 801 -12.01 -24.57 -0.02
CA ALA A 801 -12.14 -25.38 1.19
C ALA A 801 -12.85 -26.72 0.90
N LEU A 802 -12.35 -27.79 1.49
CA LEU A 802 -13.02 -29.08 1.55
C LEU A 802 -14.03 -29.04 2.70
N LEU A 803 -15.33 -29.26 2.39
CA LEU A 803 -16.42 -29.19 3.37
C LEU A 803 -17.06 -30.59 3.63
N MET A 804 -16.35 -31.67 3.32
CA MET A 804 -16.82 -33.04 3.49
C MET A 804 -15.75 -33.90 4.17
N ASP A 805 -16.20 -34.97 4.83
CA ASP A 805 -15.31 -35.92 5.49
C ASP A 805 -14.74 -36.90 4.44
N ALA A 806 -13.63 -36.48 3.84
CA ALA A 806 -12.87 -37.26 2.87
C ALA A 806 -11.40 -37.29 3.28
N VAL A 807 -10.75 -38.42 3.05
CA VAL A 807 -9.32 -38.63 3.31
C VAL A 807 -8.48 -38.63 2.03
N ARG A 808 -9.15 -38.71 0.88
CA ARG A 808 -8.54 -38.80 -0.44
C ARG A 808 -9.39 -38.08 -1.49
N ALA A 809 -8.74 -37.48 -2.47
CA ALA A 809 -9.38 -37.00 -3.70
C ALA A 809 -8.66 -37.56 -4.93
N ASP A 810 -9.39 -38.27 -5.78
CA ASP A 810 -8.93 -38.67 -7.10
C ASP A 810 -9.25 -37.54 -8.08
N VAL A 811 -8.25 -37.08 -8.81
CA VAL A 811 -8.33 -35.90 -9.69
C VAL A 811 -8.09 -36.32 -11.14
N THR A 812 -9.02 -35.94 -12.02
CA THR A 812 -8.92 -36.20 -13.46
C THR A 812 -9.07 -34.90 -14.22
N MET A 813 -8.17 -34.65 -15.18
CA MET A 813 -8.30 -33.55 -16.11
C MET A 813 -9.13 -33.95 -17.34
N ILE A 814 -10.09 -33.12 -17.70
CA ILE A 814 -10.98 -33.30 -18.88
C ILE A 814 -10.81 -32.08 -19.76
N GLY A 815 -10.25 -32.22 -20.96
CA GLY A 815 -9.96 -31.13 -21.89
C GLY A 815 -8.49 -31.12 -22.35
N ASN A 816 -8.01 -30.01 -22.85
CA ASN A 816 -6.65 -29.87 -23.37
C ASN A 816 -5.65 -29.20 -22.41
N GLY A 817 -6.08 -28.80 -21.18
CA GLY A 817 -5.21 -28.30 -20.16
C GLY A 817 -4.35 -29.38 -19.48
N ARG A 818 -3.35 -28.92 -18.73
CA ARG A 818 -2.58 -29.78 -17.80
C ARG A 818 -2.59 -29.12 -16.43
N ILE A 819 -2.90 -29.91 -15.40
CA ILE A 819 -3.03 -29.38 -14.05
C ILE A 819 -2.08 -30.05 -13.05
N ALA A 820 -1.49 -29.24 -12.18
CA ALA A 820 -0.82 -29.64 -10.97
C ALA A 820 -1.81 -29.56 -9.81
N ALA A 821 -2.41 -30.71 -9.45
CA ALA A 821 -3.37 -30.74 -8.35
C ALA A 821 -2.69 -30.94 -7.00
N TYR A 822 -3.31 -30.42 -5.93
CA TYR A 822 -2.77 -30.51 -4.58
C TYR A 822 -3.86 -30.43 -3.51
N GLY A 823 -3.48 -30.82 -2.27
CA GLY A 823 -4.19 -30.51 -1.04
C GLY A 823 -3.37 -29.62 -0.12
N SER A 824 -4.01 -28.82 0.69
CA SER A 824 -3.39 -28.11 1.79
C SER A 824 -4.17 -28.43 3.07
N VAL A 825 -3.52 -29.05 4.04
CA VAL A 825 -4.09 -29.41 5.33
C VAL A 825 -3.53 -28.48 6.39
N VAL A 826 -4.39 -27.80 7.13
CA VAL A 826 -4.00 -26.80 8.12
C VAL A 826 -4.49 -27.23 9.50
N ASP A 827 -3.60 -27.24 10.49
CA ASP A 827 -3.94 -27.42 11.91
C ASP A 827 -4.71 -26.17 12.39
N ASN A 828 -5.90 -26.38 12.95
CA ASN A 828 -6.80 -25.29 13.37
C ASN A 828 -6.33 -24.55 14.63
N HIS A 829 -5.40 -25.13 15.38
CA HIS A 829 -4.88 -24.58 16.63
C HIS A 829 -3.56 -23.81 16.42
N SER A 830 -2.59 -24.42 15.72
CA SER A 830 -1.30 -23.77 15.44
C SER A 830 -1.32 -22.85 14.22
N GLY A 831 -2.25 -23.08 13.28
CA GLY A 831 -2.25 -22.44 11.96
C GLY A 831 -1.19 -23.02 11.02
N ASP A 832 -0.53 -24.13 11.42
CA ASP A 832 0.46 -24.82 10.60
C ASP A 832 -0.18 -25.45 9.37
N GLY A 833 0.40 -25.20 8.20
CA GLY A 833 -0.06 -25.68 6.91
C GLY A 833 0.86 -26.75 6.33
N MET A 834 0.28 -27.77 5.73
CA MET A 834 0.98 -28.85 5.07
C MET A 834 0.50 -28.95 3.60
N TYR A 835 1.43 -28.78 2.65
CA TYR A 835 1.17 -28.94 1.22
C TYR A 835 1.34 -30.40 0.80
N ILE A 836 0.34 -30.95 0.12
CA ILE A 836 0.30 -32.34 -0.34
C ILE A 836 0.15 -32.36 -1.86
N PRO A 837 1.24 -32.55 -2.62
CA PRO A 837 1.10 -32.71 -4.05
C PRO A 837 0.32 -33.96 -4.41
N ALA A 838 -0.49 -33.86 -5.46
CA ALA A 838 -1.16 -35.02 -5.99
C ALA A 838 -0.15 -36.01 -6.59
N ALA A 839 -0.31 -37.28 -6.29
CA ALA A 839 0.57 -38.35 -6.73
C ALA A 839 -0.06 -39.21 -7.82
N ARG A 840 0.70 -39.55 -8.86
CA ARG A 840 0.34 -40.63 -9.80
C ARG A 840 0.65 -41.97 -9.17
N ALA A 841 -0.12 -42.97 -9.51
CA ALA A 841 0.18 -44.35 -9.11
C ALA A 841 1.38 -44.88 -9.91
N PHE A 842 2.43 -45.26 -9.22
CA PHE A 842 3.62 -45.88 -9.80
C PHE A 842 3.99 -47.16 -9.03
N ALA A 843 4.37 -48.23 -9.77
CA ALA A 843 4.93 -49.44 -9.20
C ALA A 843 6.44 -49.32 -9.11
N MET A 844 6.96 -48.50 -8.21
CA MET A 844 8.41 -48.25 -7.99
C MET A 844 8.76 -48.30 -6.51
N ASP A 845 9.95 -48.79 -6.20
CA ASP A 845 10.52 -48.71 -4.87
C ASP A 845 10.83 -47.25 -4.51
N ARG A 846 10.41 -46.86 -3.32
CA ARG A 846 10.60 -45.53 -2.74
C ARG A 846 11.14 -45.63 -1.33
N VAL A 847 11.69 -44.52 -0.86
CA VAL A 847 12.20 -44.39 0.52
C VAL A 847 11.74 -43.09 1.16
N VAL A 848 11.54 -43.15 2.49
CA VAL A 848 11.25 -41.99 3.31
C VAL A 848 12.10 -42.02 4.56
N PRO A 849 12.65 -40.89 5.04
CA PRO A 849 13.22 -40.81 6.39
C PRO A 849 12.10 -40.89 7.43
N ALA A 850 12.16 -41.82 8.35
CA ALA A 850 11.20 -41.96 9.42
C ALA A 850 11.84 -41.76 10.79
N VAL A 851 11.20 -41.00 11.67
CA VAL A 851 11.71 -40.61 12.97
C VAL A 851 10.69 -40.90 14.08
N HIS A 852 11.18 -41.39 15.23
CA HIS A 852 10.47 -41.42 16.48
C HIS A 852 11.50 -41.12 17.60
N SER A 853 11.77 -39.83 17.84
CA SER A 853 12.89 -39.42 18.68
C SER A 853 12.67 -38.02 19.30
N PRO A 854 13.21 -37.77 20.52
CA PRO A 854 13.30 -36.42 21.04
C PRO A 854 14.15 -35.53 20.13
N GLY A 855 13.67 -34.31 19.96
CA GLY A 855 14.38 -33.22 19.28
C GLY A 855 14.92 -32.18 20.29
N LEU A 856 15.41 -31.07 19.78
CA LEU A 856 15.83 -29.94 20.60
C LEU A 856 14.60 -29.17 21.13
N ASN A 857 14.79 -28.40 22.21
CA ASN A 857 13.77 -27.52 22.79
C ASN A 857 12.48 -28.26 23.24
N GLY A 858 12.57 -29.52 23.64
CA GLY A 858 11.43 -30.30 24.15
C GLY A 858 10.52 -30.88 23.06
N THR A 859 10.85 -30.72 21.79
CA THR A 859 10.10 -31.37 20.70
C THR A 859 10.26 -32.89 20.74
N PHE A 860 9.25 -33.59 20.27
CA PHE A 860 9.29 -35.04 20.11
C PHE A 860 8.74 -35.42 18.74
N TRP A 861 9.62 -35.79 17.83
CA TRP A 861 9.31 -36.00 16.42
C TRP A 861 8.80 -37.42 16.17
N ARG A 862 7.76 -37.53 15.34
CA ARG A 862 7.13 -38.77 14.90
C ARG A 862 6.93 -38.77 13.41
N THR A 863 6.84 -39.94 12.79
CA THR A 863 6.49 -40.10 11.38
C THR A 863 5.27 -40.97 11.22
N ASP A 864 4.24 -40.42 10.54
CA ASP A 864 3.07 -41.17 10.07
C ASP A 864 3.24 -41.47 8.59
N ILE A 865 2.78 -42.63 8.16
CA ILE A 865 2.76 -43.02 6.75
C ILE A 865 1.35 -43.44 6.37
N TRP A 866 0.92 -43.07 5.18
CA TRP A 866 -0.27 -43.70 4.60
C TRP A 866 0.03 -44.25 3.23
N THR A 867 -0.67 -45.34 2.94
CA THR A 867 -0.57 -46.06 1.68
C THR A 867 -1.96 -46.29 1.11
N THR A 868 -2.07 -46.27 -0.22
CA THR A 868 -3.30 -46.62 -0.91
C THR A 868 -3.17 -47.99 -1.54
N THR A 869 -4.14 -48.87 -1.28
CA THR A 869 -4.26 -50.18 -1.93
C THR A 869 -5.64 -50.23 -2.62
N GLY A 870 -5.64 -50.17 -3.95
CA GLY A 870 -6.89 -49.95 -4.72
C GLY A 870 -7.50 -48.58 -4.39
N LEU A 871 -8.74 -48.56 -3.90
CA LEU A 871 -9.42 -47.33 -3.49
C LEU A 871 -9.26 -46.99 -2.00
N ALA A 872 -8.91 -47.98 -1.16
CA ALA A 872 -8.76 -47.78 0.28
C ALA A 872 -7.43 -47.10 0.64
N THR A 873 -7.48 -46.20 1.63
CA THR A 873 -6.30 -45.49 2.18
C THR A 873 -6.12 -45.91 3.62
N THR A 874 -4.94 -46.42 3.95
CA THR A 874 -4.57 -46.84 5.29
C THR A 874 -3.55 -45.89 5.87
N LEU A 875 -3.85 -45.31 7.02
CA LEU A 875 -2.91 -44.51 7.84
C LEU A 875 -2.23 -45.42 8.84
N GLN A 876 -0.92 -45.34 8.93
CA GLN A 876 -0.08 -45.93 9.97
C GLN A 876 0.60 -44.78 10.73
N GLU A 877 0.18 -44.61 11.99
CA GLU A 877 0.75 -43.64 12.88
C GLU A 877 1.97 -44.22 13.61
N ASP A 878 2.96 -43.39 13.87
CA ASP A 878 4.18 -43.72 14.66
C ASP A 878 4.87 -45.02 14.15
N VAL A 879 5.18 -45.06 12.87
CA VAL A 879 5.57 -46.27 12.11
C VAL A 879 6.92 -46.88 12.50
N VAL A 880 7.70 -46.22 13.38
CA VAL A 880 9.02 -46.72 13.81
C VAL A 880 9.13 -46.79 15.34
N PRO A 881 9.96 -47.71 15.88
CA PRO A 881 10.18 -47.83 17.31
C PRO A 881 10.76 -46.54 17.94
N ALA A 882 10.46 -46.32 19.22
CA ALA A 882 10.97 -45.16 19.96
C ALA A 882 12.51 -45.06 19.88
N GLN A 883 13.02 -43.82 19.84
CA GLN A 883 14.44 -43.45 19.75
C GLN A 883 15.12 -43.93 18.45
N THR A 884 14.40 -43.93 17.33
CA THR A 884 14.94 -44.36 16.05
C THR A 884 14.83 -43.24 14.98
N LEU A 885 15.79 -43.24 14.05
CA LEU A 885 15.76 -42.54 12.79
C LEU A 885 16.24 -43.55 11.72
N VAL A 886 15.35 -43.98 10.84
CA VAL A 886 15.61 -45.07 9.90
C VAL A 886 15.00 -44.77 8.52
N PRO A 887 15.58 -45.29 7.42
CA PRO A 887 14.91 -45.28 6.12
C PRO A 887 13.83 -46.33 6.07
N LEU A 888 12.64 -45.96 5.65
CA LEU A 888 11.56 -46.88 5.35
C LEU A 888 11.38 -47.02 3.83
N PHE A 889 11.49 -48.26 3.33
CA PHE A 889 11.31 -48.60 1.92
C PHE A 889 9.85 -48.97 1.65
N ILE A 890 9.21 -48.28 0.74
CA ILE A 890 7.77 -48.41 0.46
C ILE A 890 7.57 -48.84 -0.99
N THR A 891 6.75 -49.88 -1.21
CA THR A 891 6.41 -50.46 -2.52
C THR A 891 4.92 -50.20 -2.89
N ALA A 892 4.20 -49.38 -2.15
CA ALA A 892 2.79 -49.08 -2.43
C ALA A 892 2.64 -48.21 -3.70
N ALA A 893 1.55 -48.37 -4.42
CA ALA A 893 1.27 -47.61 -5.63
C ALA A 893 1.20 -46.09 -5.37
N ILE A 894 0.58 -45.68 -4.27
CA ILE A 894 0.56 -44.31 -3.77
C ILE A 894 0.90 -44.35 -2.29
N ALA A 895 1.82 -43.50 -1.87
CA ALA A 895 2.18 -43.33 -0.48
C ALA A 895 2.56 -41.86 -0.20
N GLY A 896 2.38 -41.45 1.04
CA GLY A 896 2.83 -40.16 1.56
C GLY A 896 3.23 -40.29 3.02
N SER A 897 4.01 -39.35 3.54
CA SER A 897 4.39 -39.33 4.94
C SER A 897 4.28 -37.92 5.52
N ARG A 898 4.07 -37.86 6.83
CA ARG A 898 4.14 -36.66 7.64
C ARG A 898 5.14 -36.86 8.75
N THR A 899 6.09 -35.94 8.89
CA THR A 899 6.93 -35.87 10.09
C THR A 899 6.48 -34.69 10.91
N TRP A 900 6.12 -34.91 12.19
CA TRP A 900 5.46 -33.90 13.01
C TRP A 900 5.84 -34.00 14.51
N THR A 901 5.55 -32.91 15.24
CA THR A 901 5.66 -32.83 16.68
C THR A 901 4.44 -32.11 17.27
N THR A 902 4.17 -32.34 18.57
CA THR A 902 3.16 -31.56 19.30
C THR A 902 3.80 -30.30 19.90
N THR A 903 3.03 -29.23 19.93
CA THR A 903 3.34 -27.96 20.60
C THR A 903 2.25 -27.64 21.62
N ASP A 904 2.44 -26.61 22.43
CA ASP A 904 1.41 -26.13 23.38
C ASP A 904 0.12 -25.65 22.69
N ASN A 905 0.21 -25.31 21.40
CA ASN A 905 -0.88 -24.75 20.60
C ASN A 905 -1.27 -25.62 19.39
N GLY A 906 -1.21 -26.91 19.47
CA GLY A 906 -1.54 -27.81 18.36
C GLY A 906 -0.36 -28.69 17.93
N SER A 907 -0.36 -29.07 16.65
CA SER A 907 0.77 -29.81 16.05
C SER A 907 1.45 -28.96 14.97
N CYS A 908 2.72 -29.19 14.75
CA CYS A 908 3.44 -28.69 13.59
C CYS A 908 4.20 -29.83 12.91
N GLY A 909 4.37 -29.71 11.58
CA GLY A 909 5.09 -30.70 10.80
C GLY A 909 4.81 -30.64 9.31
N GLU A 910 5.68 -31.28 8.59
CA GLU A 910 5.75 -31.23 7.13
C GLU A 910 5.32 -32.53 6.46
N PHE A 911 4.74 -32.41 5.28
CA PHE A 911 4.63 -33.50 4.34
C PHE A 911 6.01 -33.84 3.77
N ILE A 912 6.45 -35.06 4.00
CA ILE A 912 7.71 -35.56 3.44
C ILE A 912 7.38 -36.44 2.25
N PRO A 913 7.72 -36.02 1.01
CA PRO A 913 7.47 -36.82 -0.16
C PRO A 913 8.26 -38.13 -0.11
N VAL A 914 7.65 -39.23 -0.52
CA VAL A 914 8.38 -40.47 -0.70
C VAL A 914 9.31 -40.38 -1.90
N MET A 915 10.61 -40.42 -1.65
CA MET A 915 11.65 -40.24 -2.67
C MET A 915 11.81 -41.52 -3.53
N PRO A 916 11.74 -41.37 -4.87
CA PRO A 916 12.00 -42.53 -5.75
C PRO A 916 13.47 -42.95 -5.67
N ILE A 917 13.71 -44.26 -5.54
CA ILE A 917 15.08 -44.81 -5.49
C ILE A 917 15.80 -44.59 -6.84
N SER A 918 15.07 -44.50 -7.94
CA SER A 918 15.62 -44.20 -9.27
C SER A 918 16.23 -42.80 -9.42
N GLY A 919 15.95 -41.88 -8.51
CA GLY A 919 16.54 -40.55 -8.45
C GLY A 919 17.81 -40.47 -7.57
N ALA A 920 18.31 -41.58 -7.05
CA ALA A 920 19.52 -41.62 -6.25
C ALA A 920 20.77 -41.38 -7.13
N ILE A 921 21.75 -40.67 -6.57
CA ILE A 921 23.05 -40.45 -7.24
C ILE A 921 24.01 -41.56 -6.94
N HIS A 922 24.85 -41.88 -7.94
CA HIS A 922 25.98 -42.77 -7.86
C HIS A 922 27.30 -41.97 -7.94
N ALA A 923 28.43 -42.63 -7.70
CA ALA A 923 29.76 -42.06 -7.88
C ALA A 923 29.93 -41.57 -9.33
N GLU A 924 30.59 -40.39 -9.48
CA GLU A 924 30.85 -39.68 -10.76
C GLU A 924 29.60 -39.04 -11.42
N GLU A 925 28.44 -39.13 -10.83
CA GLU A 925 27.26 -38.39 -11.28
C GLU A 925 27.25 -36.96 -10.71
N SER A 926 26.43 -36.09 -11.31
CA SER A 926 26.24 -34.71 -10.83
C SER A 926 25.71 -34.69 -9.39
N PRO A 927 26.18 -33.76 -8.54
CA PRO A 927 25.76 -33.67 -7.17
C PRO A 927 24.26 -33.35 -6.99
N LEU A 928 23.65 -33.84 -5.93
CA LEU A 928 22.36 -33.33 -5.46
C LEU A 928 22.57 -31.95 -4.86
N HIS A 929 21.61 -31.06 -5.11
CA HIS A 929 21.59 -29.73 -4.53
C HIS A 929 20.39 -29.55 -3.59
N LEU A 930 20.63 -29.09 -2.38
CA LEU A 930 19.63 -28.69 -1.41
C LEU A 930 19.72 -27.17 -1.24
N ILE A 931 18.64 -26.45 -1.42
CA ILE A 931 18.55 -24.99 -1.28
C ILE A 931 17.63 -24.63 -0.12
N GLY A 932 17.55 -23.36 0.26
CA GLY A 932 16.73 -22.97 1.41
C GLY A 932 17.41 -23.23 2.76
N ILE A 933 18.72 -23.37 2.74
CA ILE A 933 19.49 -23.76 3.92
C ILE A 933 19.73 -22.55 4.82
N GLU A 934 19.30 -22.66 6.07
CA GLU A 934 19.42 -21.61 7.07
C GLU A 934 20.01 -22.13 8.39
N GLN A 935 20.88 -21.36 9.01
CA GLN A 935 21.43 -21.59 10.33
C GLN A 935 21.59 -20.26 11.06
N SER A 936 20.78 -20.02 12.12
CA SER A 936 20.79 -18.76 12.86
C SER A 936 20.25 -18.98 14.28
N ALA A 937 20.11 -17.90 15.05
CA ALA A 937 19.38 -17.96 16.32
C ALA A 937 17.90 -18.33 16.14
N ALA A 938 17.29 -17.94 14.98
CA ALA A 938 15.89 -18.23 14.67
C ALA A 938 15.69 -19.60 14.04
N ARG A 939 16.68 -20.13 13.30
CA ARG A 939 16.54 -21.35 12.50
C ARG A 939 17.72 -22.29 12.65
N ARG A 940 17.47 -23.58 12.56
CA ARG A 940 18.49 -24.65 12.48
C ARG A 940 18.19 -25.58 11.32
N THR A 941 19.24 -26.13 10.72
CA THR A 941 19.13 -27.09 9.62
C THR A 941 19.79 -28.41 10.01
N ASN A 942 19.15 -29.52 9.65
CA ASN A 942 19.76 -30.84 9.62
C ASN A 942 19.85 -31.34 8.17
N ILE A 943 20.97 -31.96 7.83
CA ILE A 943 21.19 -32.61 6.54
C ILE A 943 21.10 -34.12 6.74
N GLY A 944 20.22 -34.75 6.00
CA GLY A 944 20.05 -36.20 5.99
C GLY A 944 20.41 -36.85 4.67
N VAL A 945 21.08 -37.97 4.69
CA VAL A 945 21.44 -38.76 3.51
C VAL A 945 21.09 -40.22 3.73
N ILE A 946 20.44 -40.84 2.76
CA ILE A 946 20.02 -42.25 2.81
C ILE A 946 20.77 -42.99 1.70
N ASN A 947 21.44 -44.08 2.10
CA ASN A 947 21.93 -45.07 1.13
C ASN A 947 20.75 -46.01 0.75
N VAL A 948 20.28 -45.86 -0.47
CA VAL A 948 19.14 -46.63 -0.98
C VAL A 948 19.55 -48.01 -1.54
N ASP A 949 20.85 -48.25 -1.70
CA ASP A 949 21.34 -49.56 -2.07
C ASP A 949 21.30 -50.49 -0.86
N ARG A 950 20.74 -51.70 -1.07
CA ARG A 950 20.55 -52.69 0.00
C ARG A 950 21.76 -53.66 0.15
N ALA A 951 22.76 -53.54 -0.73
CA ALA A 951 23.87 -54.47 -0.80
C ALA A 951 25.25 -53.80 -0.61
N ALA A 952 25.41 -52.57 -1.14
CA ALA A 952 26.69 -51.85 -1.13
C ALA A 952 26.69 -50.57 -0.29
N PRO A 953 27.77 -50.24 0.45
CA PRO A 953 27.94 -48.96 1.11
C PRO A 953 28.16 -47.83 0.11
N VAL A 954 27.83 -46.61 0.49
CA VAL A 954 28.12 -45.38 -0.29
C VAL A 954 28.99 -44.43 0.52
N GLY A 955 30.04 -43.88 -0.07
CA GLY A 955 30.75 -42.72 0.49
C GLY A 955 30.21 -41.43 -0.08
N ILE A 956 29.82 -40.51 0.79
CA ILE A 956 29.24 -39.23 0.40
C ILE A 956 30.07 -38.06 0.93
N ARG A 957 30.09 -36.98 0.15
CA ARG A 957 30.61 -35.67 0.55
C ARG A 957 29.50 -34.67 0.60
N VAL A 958 29.38 -34.00 1.75
CA VAL A 958 28.47 -32.88 1.97
C VAL A 958 29.26 -31.57 1.98
N THR A 959 29.01 -30.66 1.06
CA THR A 959 29.65 -29.34 1.03
C THR A 959 28.62 -28.24 1.18
N VAL A 960 28.84 -27.33 2.15
CA VAL A 960 27.99 -26.22 2.48
C VAL A 960 28.52 -24.93 1.86
N TYR A 961 27.63 -24.18 1.20
CA TYR A 961 27.93 -22.88 0.59
C TYR A 961 27.00 -21.80 1.14
N ASP A 962 27.48 -20.56 1.24
CA ASP A 962 26.62 -19.41 1.52
C ASP A 962 25.89 -18.93 0.25
N GLY A 963 24.99 -17.91 0.42
CA GLY A 963 24.20 -17.36 -0.68
C GLY A 963 25.02 -16.77 -1.83
N ALA A 964 26.26 -16.38 -1.58
CA ALA A 964 27.21 -15.89 -2.57
C ALA A 964 28.04 -17.03 -3.24
N GLY A 965 27.77 -18.29 -2.91
CA GLY A 965 28.45 -19.46 -3.47
C GLY A 965 29.82 -19.75 -2.86
N ARG A 966 30.19 -19.13 -1.72
CA ARG A 966 31.46 -19.40 -1.02
C ARG A 966 31.32 -20.64 -0.13
N GLU A 967 32.29 -21.57 -0.20
CA GLU A 967 32.33 -22.74 0.68
C GLU A 967 32.49 -22.33 2.14
N ARG A 968 31.60 -22.87 2.99
CA ARG A 968 31.57 -22.62 4.45
C ARG A 968 32.02 -23.83 5.27
N GLY A 969 32.00 -25.00 4.67
CA GLY A 969 32.45 -26.22 5.30
C GLY A 969 32.19 -27.48 4.48
N ARG A 970 32.85 -28.56 4.84
CA ARG A 970 32.78 -29.86 4.14
C ARG A 970 32.79 -31.00 5.14
N PHE A 971 32.10 -32.10 4.82
CA PHE A 971 32.02 -33.29 5.65
C PHE A 971 31.93 -34.55 4.77
N ASP A 972 32.75 -35.54 5.02
CA ASP A 972 32.77 -36.81 4.30
C ASP A 972 32.26 -37.93 5.22
N GLN A 973 31.38 -38.80 4.72
CA GLN A 973 30.77 -39.88 5.50
C GLN A 973 30.54 -41.16 4.66
N GLY A 974 30.86 -42.29 5.22
CA GLY A 974 30.46 -43.61 4.70
C GLY A 974 29.11 -44.02 5.29
N ILE A 975 28.15 -44.47 4.47
CA ILE A 975 26.82 -44.95 4.88
C ILE A 975 26.70 -46.42 4.47
N PRO A 976 26.46 -47.35 5.44
CA PRO A 976 26.21 -48.76 5.16
C PRO A 976 24.95 -48.98 4.28
N PRO A 977 24.80 -50.18 3.69
CA PRO A 977 23.63 -50.54 2.90
C PRO A 977 22.33 -50.34 3.65
N ALA A 978 21.30 -49.76 2.99
CA ALA A 978 19.96 -49.52 3.53
C ALA A 978 19.95 -48.79 4.89
N GLN A 979 20.94 -47.88 5.10
CA GLN A 979 21.02 -47.04 6.28
C GLN A 979 20.98 -45.55 5.90
N MET A 980 20.81 -44.74 6.92
CA MET A 980 20.88 -43.28 6.78
C MET A 980 21.68 -42.65 7.92
N PHE A 981 22.13 -41.42 7.66
CA PHE A 981 22.62 -40.56 8.74
C PHE A 981 22.03 -39.15 8.60
N GLN A 982 21.95 -38.47 9.73
CA GLN A 982 21.54 -37.08 9.78
C GLN A 982 22.51 -36.31 10.66
N ILE A 983 22.90 -35.11 10.22
CA ILE A 983 23.89 -34.29 10.91
C ILE A 983 23.37 -32.84 11.00
N PRO A 984 23.46 -32.14 12.15
CA PRO A 984 23.21 -30.72 12.24
C PRO A 984 24.17 -29.92 11.37
N LEU A 985 23.67 -28.96 10.61
CA LEU A 985 24.49 -28.11 9.74
C LEU A 985 25.62 -27.40 10.51
N SER A 986 25.36 -27.00 11.76
CA SER A 986 26.34 -26.37 12.66
C SER A 986 27.59 -27.21 12.92
N THR A 987 27.53 -28.52 12.69
CA THR A 987 28.68 -29.44 12.77
C THR A 987 29.59 -29.34 11.55
N ILE A 988 29.03 -28.94 10.38
CA ILE A 988 29.74 -28.83 9.11
C ILE A 988 30.23 -27.41 8.88
N ALA A 989 29.37 -26.42 9.17
CA ALA A 989 29.64 -24.99 8.92
C ALA A 989 29.37 -24.20 10.19
N ALA A 990 30.38 -23.51 10.70
CA ALA A 990 30.27 -22.66 11.86
C ALA A 990 29.63 -21.30 11.51
N GLY A 991 28.90 -20.74 12.50
CA GLY A 991 28.30 -19.41 12.42
C GLY A 991 26.94 -19.39 11.74
N SER A 992 26.45 -18.17 11.51
CA SER A 992 25.15 -17.95 10.85
C SER A 992 25.27 -18.19 9.34
N LEU A 993 24.23 -18.79 8.77
CA LEU A 993 24.09 -19.04 7.35
C LEU A 993 22.67 -18.72 6.94
N GLN A 994 22.50 -17.96 5.87
CA GLN A 994 21.21 -17.65 5.27
C GLN A 994 21.30 -17.72 3.75
N ASN A 995 20.20 -18.07 3.10
CA ASN A 995 20.17 -18.34 1.65
C ASN A 995 21.26 -19.32 1.22
N GLY A 996 21.63 -20.23 2.11
CA GLY A 996 22.68 -21.20 1.84
C GLY A 996 22.20 -22.33 0.93
N ARG A 997 23.15 -23.07 0.41
CA ARG A 997 22.92 -24.32 -0.30
C ARG A 997 23.90 -25.40 0.16
N VAL A 998 23.48 -26.64 -0.02
CA VAL A 998 24.31 -27.83 0.23
C VAL A 998 24.40 -28.66 -1.03
N THR A 999 25.58 -29.17 -1.35
CA THR A 999 25.77 -30.23 -2.35
C THR A 999 26.05 -31.53 -1.66
N VAL A 1000 25.48 -32.61 -2.18
CA VAL A 1000 25.78 -33.99 -1.76
C VAL A 1000 26.32 -34.75 -2.98
N GLU A 1001 27.54 -35.27 -2.86
CA GLU A 1001 28.24 -36.02 -3.92
C GLU A 1001 28.47 -37.43 -3.43
N ALA A 1002 28.28 -38.44 -4.28
CA ALA A 1002 28.74 -39.77 -4.05
C ALA A 1002 30.17 -39.94 -4.62
N PHE A 1003 31.16 -40.35 -3.83
CA PHE A 1003 32.57 -40.45 -4.26
C PHE A 1003 33.15 -41.88 -4.23
N SER A 1004 32.41 -42.85 -3.71
CA SER A 1004 32.84 -44.23 -3.68
C SER A 1004 32.07 -45.11 -4.65
N ALA A 1005 32.74 -46.01 -5.35
CA ALA A 1005 32.07 -46.99 -6.21
C ALA A 1005 31.21 -47.95 -5.39
N GLY A 1006 30.00 -48.21 -5.87
CA GLY A 1006 28.97 -49.02 -5.19
C GLY A 1006 28.08 -48.15 -4.28
N GLY A 1007 26.85 -48.57 -4.10
CA GLY A 1007 25.82 -47.84 -3.36
C GLY A 1007 25.25 -46.63 -4.12
N ALA A 1008 24.13 -46.12 -3.62
CA ALA A 1008 23.44 -44.99 -4.21
C ALA A 1008 22.77 -44.13 -3.12
N ALA A 1009 22.80 -42.82 -3.24
CA ALA A 1009 22.33 -41.90 -2.20
C ALA A 1009 21.21 -40.99 -2.67
N VAL A 1010 20.22 -40.76 -1.79
CA VAL A 1010 19.26 -39.63 -1.82
C VAL A 1010 19.50 -38.74 -0.61
N ALA A 1011 19.19 -37.45 -0.73
CA ALA A 1011 19.43 -36.49 0.35
C ALA A 1011 18.23 -35.56 0.58
N TYR A 1012 18.13 -35.03 1.82
CA TYR A 1012 17.15 -34.04 2.21
C TYR A 1012 17.75 -33.06 3.24
N ALA A 1013 17.12 -31.93 3.37
CA ALA A 1013 17.36 -30.98 4.45
C ALA A 1013 16.07 -30.75 5.24
N SER A 1014 16.20 -30.61 6.56
CA SER A 1014 15.13 -30.21 7.45
C SER A 1014 15.53 -28.89 8.09
N VAL A 1015 14.81 -27.81 7.73
CA VAL A 1015 15.00 -26.46 8.30
C VAL A 1015 13.91 -26.24 9.32
N VAL A 1016 14.29 -26.02 10.57
CA VAL A 1016 13.37 -25.96 11.71
C VAL A 1016 13.43 -24.57 12.35
N ASP A 1017 12.29 -23.93 12.54
CA ASP A 1017 12.17 -22.70 13.32
C ASP A 1017 12.40 -23.03 14.83
N ASN A 1018 13.33 -22.31 15.45
CA ASN A 1018 13.74 -22.59 16.83
C ASN A 1018 12.71 -22.17 17.89
N ARG A 1019 11.70 -21.38 17.51
CA ARG A 1019 10.62 -20.91 18.39
C ARG A 1019 9.39 -21.80 18.30
N SER A 1020 8.86 -21.99 17.09
CA SER A 1020 7.66 -22.80 16.87
C SER A 1020 7.96 -24.29 16.91
N GLY A 1021 9.15 -24.71 16.55
CA GLY A 1021 9.50 -26.11 16.30
C GLY A 1021 9.14 -26.60 14.90
N ASP A 1022 8.51 -25.74 14.08
CA ASP A 1022 8.10 -26.04 12.70
C ASP A 1022 9.27 -26.01 11.72
#